data_3cda2663068f648c5223271717a41848
#
_entry.id   3cda2663068f648c5223271717a41848
#
_cell.length_a   1.000
_cell.length_b   1.000
_cell.length_c   1.000
_cell.angle_alpha   90.00
_cell.angle_beta   90.00
_cell.angle_gamma   90.00
#
_symmetry.space_group_name_H-M   'P 1'
#
loop_
_entity.id
_entity.type
_entity.pdbx_description
1 polymer ?
#
loop_
_entity_poly.entity_id
_entity_poly.type
_entity_poly.pdbx_seq_one_letter_code
_entity_poly.pdbx_strand_id
1 'polypeptide(L)'
;MTKTALQAVLVATCLCLLLTLTPPTIAQSSSERIIAGQVKDNVTNHPIVNATISAWNTAFASPIHWRLVTTVKTDADGAFVLRVRDDASYRIYVFYDNSTSPGFDYAPVFHDLPLSQTNVSLSIRLIPAASLLFEGSLWFVESTKPSESFSFTIATKTAASSSDCDCVCSYGSVPPNHNFLNTSVTHVILPLETSTQIEVNASILSEERMIEKSFIVRDLEAFNLSQGALTRVNIEQYTSLLNYDVVADQVNSTTHVLREIDEEGFYLVAEKEDLAYTTSLLELARTKMATNQYSKAYTDLRESYVTNKVLAQRLESLQANAVGSVFGLTFFLAITAITLSFLLFEQPSTKFTTYPVFFFGLFSLLYLVHPGCRLTPLYLLIEYVVVSLGGVAFLVLILPKILKEKTASTFSLSKRNLRRRSRRFTLTTTTIIILVMSFVSLTSFSTGYGFTTRKYTRSSPPLGGGLFLQEPQPPSSPNLYHYVPLNILSIELITEKPGILHVAAKAENQPRLNPLGYLYTPSTSQPTPFSGFIGIQPKAEAEMTGLNSLVVEGRYLRDDDENAILISNDLAENLDLEVNTKVTLRYGMSVEVTIVGFFDADRFRLTEDLDGKDFAPSKLTLIDPEYPPIKETCEPNEVIIGTLHDAVNQFFLPLSRIDVLIEDSGETASFAKELALDQGLSVWYTDENSLYEAVVTSFFEEKGAIIFIPWIIVLLNVLMTMLNSIFEYRKEISTLSAIGLNPSDIIGLFIAEAAVIGVLGGGVGYILGISSYKVMSILSIIVEVRPKVSAVWSFASLFVSVSAVLVGALVALKSSVDITPSTLRRWRLGSTPQMGDPWVFDVPFRVREEELSSLFEYVAARFRRHLAVRSIDEKSGKIQFLEEDRPEGSTRVLDFHYLLGNRWNVGSLPFRLVAKKDEAEDAYSFDVVCKGTEETVRETVSFIRMSIIEWSSNQDRT
;
A
#
# COMPACT_ATOMS: atom_id res chain seq x y z
N MET A 1 -25.39 -49.78 29.32
CA MET A 1 -24.40 -50.06 30.36
C MET A 1 -22.98 -50.13 29.86
N THR A 2 -22.55 -49.26 28.97
CA THR A 2 -21.18 -49.29 28.36
C THR A 2 -20.41 -47.96 28.38
N LYS A 3 -21.02 -46.86 28.81
CA LYS A 3 -20.33 -45.58 28.93
C LYS A 3 -19.75 -45.34 30.38
N THR A 4 -20.38 -45.89 31.37
CA THR A 4 -19.91 -45.73 32.78
C THR A 4 -18.74 -46.66 33.15
N ALA A 5 -18.62 -47.80 32.47
CA ALA A 5 -17.47 -48.73 32.67
C ALA A 5 -16.16 -48.17 32.06
N LEU A 6 -16.24 -47.46 30.93
CA LEU A 6 -15.09 -46.88 30.26
C LEU A 6 -14.56 -45.64 31.01
N GLN A 7 -15.44 -44.84 31.62
CA GLN A 7 -15.02 -43.70 32.47
C GLN A 7 -14.38 -44.15 33.77
N ALA A 8 -14.87 -45.25 34.38
CA ALA A 8 -14.26 -45.82 35.58
C ALA A 8 -12.85 -46.41 35.34
N VAL A 9 -12.65 -47.03 34.18
CA VAL A 9 -11.33 -47.54 33.77
C VAL A 9 -10.37 -46.40 33.46
N LEU A 10 -10.84 -45.30 32.84
CA LEU A 10 -9.99 -44.14 32.52
C LEU A 10 -9.61 -43.36 33.77
N VAL A 11 -10.50 -43.22 34.73
CA VAL A 11 -10.20 -42.60 36.04
C VAL A 11 -9.26 -43.49 36.88
N ALA A 12 -9.43 -44.81 36.85
CA ALA A 12 -8.53 -45.74 37.55
C ALA A 12 -7.11 -45.77 36.92
N THR A 13 -7.00 -45.69 35.59
CA THR A 13 -5.69 -45.61 34.90
C THR A 13 -5.03 -44.24 35.11
N CYS A 14 -5.77 -43.13 35.12
CA CYS A 14 -5.20 -41.84 35.51
C CYS A 14 -4.76 -41.78 36.98
N LEU A 15 -5.50 -42.41 37.89
CA LEU A 15 -5.14 -42.47 39.31
C LEU A 15 -3.91 -43.36 39.54
N CYS A 16 -3.78 -44.48 38.84
CA CYS A 16 -2.57 -45.31 38.87
C CYS A 16 -1.36 -44.63 38.24
N LEU A 17 -1.53 -43.82 37.17
CA LEU A 17 -0.45 -43.03 36.61
C LEU A 17 -0.04 -41.87 37.51
N LEU A 18 -0.95 -41.28 38.29
CA LEU A 18 -0.62 -40.26 39.29
C LEU A 18 0.07 -40.82 40.54
N LEU A 19 -0.14 -42.09 40.89
CA LEU A 19 0.50 -42.75 42.01
C LEU A 19 1.90 -43.34 41.67
N THR A 20 2.22 -43.47 40.38
CA THR A 20 3.57 -43.89 39.93
C THR A 20 4.49 -42.71 39.56
N LEU A 21 4.02 -41.45 39.67
CA LEU A 21 4.81 -40.25 39.42
C LEU A 21 5.27 -39.52 40.70
N THR A 22 5.30 -40.17 41.84
CA THR A 22 6.18 -39.71 42.91
C THR A 22 7.59 -40.17 42.55
N PRO A 23 8.50 -39.28 42.14
CA PRO A 23 9.89 -39.67 42.05
C PRO A 23 10.33 -40.06 43.47
N PRO A 24 11.07 -41.16 43.63
CA PRO A 24 11.73 -41.39 44.91
C PRO A 24 12.60 -40.17 45.16
N THR A 25 12.36 -39.44 46.24
CA THR A 25 13.32 -38.52 46.81
C THR A 25 14.52 -39.36 47.27
N ILE A 26 15.34 -39.73 46.28
CA ILE A 26 16.72 -40.11 46.59
C ILE A 26 17.33 -38.78 46.99
N ALA A 27 17.54 -38.61 48.28
CA ALA A 27 18.51 -37.65 48.78
C ALA A 27 19.86 -38.05 48.18
N GLN A 28 20.11 -37.57 46.96
CA GLN A 28 21.43 -37.60 46.37
C GLN A 28 22.27 -36.71 47.24
N SER A 29 23.16 -37.31 47.99
CA SER A 29 24.30 -36.62 48.59
C SER A 29 25.01 -35.96 47.40
N SER A 30 24.76 -34.64 47.17
CA SER A 30 25.45 -33.91 46.16
C SER A 30 26.94 -33.94 46.52
N SER A 31 27.69 -34.73 45.78
CA SER A 31 29.14 -34.71 45.86
C SER A 31 29.59 -33.28 45.49
N GLU A 32 30.31 -32.66 46.40
CA GLU A 32 30.90 -31.34 46.15
C GLU A 32 32.14 -31.54 45.28
N ARG A 33 32.22 -30.70 44.25
CA ARG A 33 33.38 -30.58 43.34
C ARG A 33 34.25 -29.41 43.85
N ILE A 34 35.51 -29.67 44.10
CA ILE A 34 36.47 -28.68 44.55
C ILE A 34 37.31 -28.20 43.36
N ILE A 35 37.30 -26.90 43.12
CA ILE A 35 38.11 -26.20 42.16
C ILE A 35 39.09 -25.31 42.92
N ALA A 36 40.38 -25.63 42.84
CA ALA A 36 41.44 -24.86 43.47
C ALA A 36 42.32 -24.24 42.42
N GLY A 37 42.95 -23.15 42.70
CA GLY A 37 43.88 -22.52 41.74
C GLY A 37 44.60 -21.30 42.29
N GLN A 38 45.43 -20.73 41.41
CA GLN A 38 46.16 -19.52 41.67
C GLN A 38 46.03 -18.52 40.53
N VAL A 39 45.84 -17.24 40.86
CA VAL A 39 45.72 -16.13 39.92
C VAL A 39 46.99 -15.30 39.97
N LYS A 40 47.64 -15.08 38.85
CA LYS A 40 48.88 -14.31 38.68
C LYS A 40 48.77 -13.26 37.58
N ASP A 41 49.52 -12.24 37.70
CA ASP A 41 49.77 -11.25 36.63
C ASP A 41 50.62 -11.89 35.50
N ASN A 42 50.21 -11.72 34.27
CA ASN A 42 50.86 -12.34 33.10
C ASN A 42 52.24 -11.78 32.82
N VAL A 43 52.49 -10.50 33.14
CA VAL A 43 53.76 -9.79 32.88
C VAL A 43 54.72 -9.97 34.04
N THR A 44 54.30 -9.65 35.23
CA THR A 44 55.18 -9.62 36.43
C THR A 44 55.25 -10.98 37.15
N ASN A 45 54.35 -11.90 36.84
CA ASN A 45 54.15 -13.21 37.46
C ASN A 45 53.90 -13.12 38.99
N HIS A 46 53.51 -11.95 39.51
CA HIS A 46 53.14 -11.74 40.89
C HIS A 46 51.71 -12.29 41.16
N PRO A 47 51.41 -12.79 42.36
CA PRO A 47 50.07 -13.20 42.72
C PRO A 47 49.12 -11.99 42.77
N ILE A 48 47.94 -12.14 42.29
CA ILE A 48 46.87 -11.10 42.35
C ILE A 48 45.96 -11.39 43.54
N VAL A 49 46.02 -10.49 44.54
CA VAL A 49 45.22 -10.56 45.78
C VAL A 49 43.84 -9.92 45.55
N ASN A 50 42.80 -10.48 46.14
CA ASN A 50 41.41 -10.03 46.02
C ASN A 50 40.82 -10.15 44.59
N ALA A 51 41.41 -10.92 43.66
CA ALA A 51 40.78 -11.24 42.42
C ALA A 51 39.45 -11.99 42.66
N THR A 52 38.44 -11.64 41.92
CA THR A 52 37.11 -12.25 42.07
C THR A 52 36.95 -13.42 41.13
N ILE A 53 36.56 -14.57 41.65
CA ILE A 53 36.30 -15.80 40.92
C ILE A 53 34.82 -16.12 41.09
N SER A 54 34.07 -16.19 39.97
CA SER A 54 32.65 -16.48 39.96
C SER A 54 32.36 -17.74 39.15
N ALA A 55 31.58 -18.66 39.72
CA ALA A 55 31.13 -19.86 39.02
C ALA A 55 29.70 -19.74 38.54
N TRP A 56 29.50 -19.92 37.25
CA TRP A 56 28.19 -19.86 36.56
C TRP A 56 27.80 -21.22 36.04
N ASN A 57 26.56 -21.64 36.34
CA ASN A 57 26.01 -22.90 35.82
C ASN A 57 25.62 -22.73 34.34
N THR A 58 26.22 -23.55 33.50
CA THR A 58 26.04 -23.53 32.03
C THR A 58 25.14 -24.67 31.54
N ALA A 59 24.25 -25.21 32.38
CA ALA A 59 23.35 -26.29 31.98
C ALA A 59 22.40 -25.90 30.81
N PHE A 60 22.15 -24.64 30.60
CA PHE A 60 21.38 -24.12 29.51
C PHE A 60 22.29 -23.65 28.35
N ALA A 61 21.92 -23.97 27.14
CA ALA A 61 22.69 -23.57 25.93
C ALA A 61 22.79 -22.04 25.74
N SER A 62 21.78 -21.31 26.20
CA SER A 62 21.77 -19.84 26.09
C SER A 62 22.40 -19.18 27.33
N PRO A 63 23.41 -18.31 27.16
CA PRO A 63 24.06 -17.60 28.27
C PRO A 63 23.12 -16.74 29.13
N ILE A 64 22.02 -16.27 28.57
CA ILE A 64 21.00 -15.47 29.29
C ILE A 64 20.39 -16.23 30.45
N HIS A 65 20.37 -17.55 30.41
CA HIS A 65 19.80 -18.42 31.44
C HIS A 65 20.82 -18.95 32.42
N TRP A 66 22.09 -18.57 32.27
CA TRP A 66 23.14 -18.97 33.22
C TRP A 66 22.90 -18.32 34.58
N ARG A 67 23.17 -19.07 35.64
CA ARG A 67 22.96 -18.59 37.00
C ARG A 67 24.27 -18.60 37.77
N LEU A 68 24.54 -17.49 38.49
CA LEU A 68 25.64 -17.41 39.42
C LEU A 68 25.42 -18.40 40.55
N VAL A 69 26.38 -19.26 40.80
CA VAL A 69 26.33 -20.29 41.85
C VAL A 69 27.08 -19.84 43.07
N THR A 70 28.29 -19.38 42.90
CA THR A 70 29.14 -18.92 44.03
C THR A 70 30.23 -17.97 43.52
N THR A 71 30.73 -17.15 44.48
CA THR A 71 31.82 -16.21 44.21
C THR A 71 32.81 -16.29 45.36
N VAL A 72 34.11 -16.35 45.05
CA VAL A 72 35.20 -16.31 46.04
C VAL A 72 36.25 -15.31 45.61
N LYS A 73 37.10 -14.88 46.54
CA LYS A 73 38.24 -13.98 46.25
C LYS A 73 39.54 -14.70 46.55
N THR A 74 40.60 -14.30 45.81
CA THR A 74 41.96 -14.82 46.06
C THR A 74 42.52 -14.29 47.34
N ASP A 75 43.33 -15.11 48.03
CA ASP A 75 44.10 -14.77 49.24
C ASP A 75 45.42 -13.99 48.91
N ALA A 76 46.28 -13.83 49.95
CA ALA A 76 47.57 -13.10 49.82
C ALA A 76 48.58 -13.74 48.86
N ASP A 77 48.46 -15.05 48.62
CA ASP A 77 49.30 -15.80 47.65
C ASP A 77 48.62 -15.94 46.28
N GLY A 78 47.48 -15.24 46.07
CA GLY A 78 46.66 -15.33 44.86
C GLY A 78 45.95 -16.66 44.72
N ALA A 79 45.88 -17.48 45.79
CA ALA A 79 45.23 -18.78 45.75
C ALA A 79 43.72 -18.67 46.02
N PHE A 80 42.94 -19.59 45.46
CA PHE A 80 41.50 -19.69 45.70
C PHE A 80 41.04 -21.12 45.75
N VAL A 81 39.94 -21.35 46.50
CA VAL A 81 39.22 -22.61 46.53
C VAL A 81 37.73 -22.37 46.39
N LEU A 82 37.17 -22.93 45.38
CA LEU A 82 35.76 -22.77 45.01
C LEU A 82 35.07 -24.14 45.09
N ARG A 83 33.88 -24.18 45.72
CA ARG A 83 33.11 -25.41 45.89
C ARG A 83 31.80 -25.29 45.12
N VAL A 84 31.52 -26.24 44.22
CA VAL A 84 30.31 -26.32 43.42
C VAL A 84 29.75 -27.73 43.45
N ARG A 85 28.51 -27.92 43.01
CA ARG A 85 27.91 -29.25 42.90
C ARG A 85 28.50 -29.99 41.71
N ASP A 86 28.59 -31.33 41.84
CA ASP A 86 29.14 -32.19 40.75
C ASP A 86 28.06 -32.64 39.74
N ASP A 87 26.95 -31.97 39.70
CA ASP A 87 25.78 -32.32 38.90
C ASP A 87 25.60 -31.44 37.62
N ALA A 88 26.49 -30.46 37.40
CA ALA A 88 26.39 -29.52 36.28
C ALA A 88 27.74 -29.14 35.69
N SER A 89 27.71 -28.62 34.47
CA SER A 89 28.86 -27.92 33.85
C SER A 89 28.87 -26.46 34.33
N TYR A 90 30.09 -25.91 34.44
CA TYR A 90 30.28 -24.54 34.92
C TYR A 90 31.21 -23.78 34.02
N ARG A 91 30.98 -22.46 33.89
CA ARG A 91 31.95 -21.50 33.47
C ARG A 91 32.46 -20.69 34.61
N ILE A 92 33.78 -20.66 34.80
CA ILE A 92 34.43 -19.89 35.84
C ILE A 92 34.95 -18.60 35.25
N TYR A 93 34.45 -17.44 35.70
CA TYR A 93 34.99 -16.14 35.32
C TYR A 93 35.91 -15.65 36.44
N VAL A 94 37.05 -15.10 36.02
CA VAL A 94 38.05 -14.52 36.89
C VAL A 94 38.39 -13.11 36.45
N PHE A 95 38.25 -12.16 37.34
CA PHE A 95 38.53 -10.76 37.07
C PHE A 95 39.06 -10.06 38.36
N TYR A 96 39.80 -9.00 38.11
CA TYR A 96 40.31 -8.12 39.18
C TYR A 96 40.15 -6.69 38.76
N ASP A 97 39.61 -5.88 39.68
CA ASP A 97 39.43 -4.44 39.52
C ASP A 97 39.86 -3.73 40.80
N ASN A 98 40.74 -2.77 40.64
CA ASN A 98 41.16 -1.95 41.75
C ASN A 98 40.21 -0.76 41.90
N SER A 99 39.56 -0.65 43.02
CA SER A 99 38.56 0.44 43.25
C SER A 99 39.16 1.87 43.15
N THR A 100 40.42 2.03 42.95
CA THR A 100 41.11 3.34 42.82
C THR A 100 41.34 3.71 41.35
N SER A 101 41.28 2.77 40.43
CA SER A 101 41.41 2.99 38.98
C SER A 101 40.05 3.29 38.37
N PRO A 102 39.97 4.18 37.37
CA PRO A 102 38.73 4.53 36.71
C PRO A 102 38.20 3.41 35.75
N GLY A 103 39.11 2.54 35.29
CA GLY A 103 38.79 1.39 34.43
C GLY A 103 39.32 0.08 34.95
N PHE A 104 39.04 -1.03 34.35
CA PHE A 104 39.50 -2.35 34.72
C PHE A 104 41.02 -2.49 34.54
N ASP A 105 41.71 -2.98 35.57
CA ASP A 105 43.14 -3.17 35.54
C ASP A 105 43.63 -4.39 34.79
N TYR A 106 42.74 -5.43 34.67
CA TYR A 106 43.03 -6.68 34.01
C TYR A 106 41.87 -7.12 33.13
N ALA A 107 42.21 -7.77 32.01
CA ALA A 107 41.20 -8.40 31.16
C ALA A 107 40.59 -9.62 31.90
N PRO A 108 39.25 -9.72 31.92
CA PRO A 108 38.60 -10.87 32.53
C PRO A 108 38.86 -12.14 31.73
N VAL A 109 39.03 -13.25 32.40
CA VAL A 109 39.30 -14.58 31.82
C VAL A 109 38.20 -15.55 32.22
N PHE A 110 37.93 -16.54 31.37
CA PHE A 110 37.02 -17.61 31.71
C PHE A 110 37.62 -19.00 31.45
N HIS A 111 37.12 -19.98 32.22
CA HIS A 111 37.43 -21.40 32.00
C HIS A 111 36.14 -22.22 32.03
N ASP A 112 35.94 -23.04 31.01
CA ASP A 112 34.84 -23.97 30.91
C ASP A 112 35.18 -25.29 31.59
N LEU A 113 34.34 -25.69 32.53
CA LEU A 113 34.50 -26.92 33.27
C LEU A 113 33.38 -27.90 32.94
N PRO A 114 33.62 -28.89 32.08
CA PRO A 114 32.61 -29.88 31.74
C PRO A 114 32.32 -30.82 32.90
N LEU A 115 31.22 -31.52 32.85
CA LEU A 115 30.75 -32.46 33.89
C LEU A 115 31.76 -33.58 34.23
N SER A 116 32.62 -33.94 33.31
CA SER A 116 33.53 -35.05 33.41
C SER A 116 34.80 -34.82 34.26
N GLN A 117 35.06 -33.58 34.71
CA GLN A 117 36.27 -33.27 35.45
C GLN A 117 35.97 -33.12 36.95
N THR A 118 36.45 -34.03 37.78
CA THR A 118 36.40 -33.91 39.24
C THR A 118 37.73 -33.35 39.77
N ASN A 119 37.71 -32.46 40.77
CA ASN A 119 38.88 -31.81 41.38
C ASN A 119 39.89 -31.22 40.38
N VAL A 120 39.67 -29.94 40.02
CA VAL A 120 40.50 -29.22 39.04
C VAL A 120 41.43 -28.25 39.77
N SER A 121 42.71 -28.26 39.36
CA SER A 121 43.66 -27.21 39.74
C SER A 121 43.88 -26.28 38.53
N LEU A 122 43.57 -24.97 38.73
CA LEU A 122 43.67 -23.96 37.69
C LEU A 122 44.88 -23.01 37.98
N SER A 123 45.70 -22.78 36.94
CA SER A 123 46.72 -21.71 36.96
C SER A 123 46.29 -20.60 36.02
N ILE A 124 45.78 -19.51 36.59
CA ILE A 124 45.14 -18.44 35.78
C ILE A 124 46.08 -17.26 35.73
N ARG A 125 46.27 -16.72 34.52
CA ARG A 125 47.06 -15.52 34.27
C ARG A 125 46.14 -14.41 33.76
N LEU A 126 46.12 -13.27 34.47
CA LEU A 126 45.37 -12.09 34.04
C LEU A 126 46.29 -11.15 33.27
N ILE A 127 45.80 -10.68 32.14
CA ILE A 127 46.52 -9.74 31.25
C ILE A 127 46.18 -8.32 31.65
N PRO A 128 47.17 -7.40 31.87
CA PRO A 128 46.89 -5.99 32.12
C PRO A 128 46.00 -5.41 31.03
N ALA A 129 45.02 -4.60 31.43
CA ALA A 129 44.00 -4.07 30.52
C ALA A 129 43.68 -2.60 30.75
N ALA A 130 43.05 -1.99 29.81
CA ALA A 130 42.38 -0.70 29.88
C ALA A 130 40.90 -0.82 29.43
N SER A 131 40.09 0.13 29.83
CA SER A 131 38.69 0.17 29.52
C SER A 131 38.37 1.24 28.45
N LEU A 132 37.56 0.85 27.48
CA LEU A 132 36.90 1.79 26.55
C LEU A 132 35.40 1.82 26.81
N LEU A 133 34.86 3.01 27.00
CA LEU A 133 33.44 3.22 27.11
C LEU A 133 32.98 3.88 25.80
N PHE A 134 32.20 3.14 25.03
CA PHE A 134 31.59 3.69 23.82
C PHE A 134 30.35 4.51 24.20
N GLU A 135 30.32 5.75 23.79
CA GLU A 135 29.20 6.69 23.93
C GLU A 135 28.53 6.90 22.58
N GLY A 136 27.24 7.26 22.59
CA GLY A 136 26.43 7.42 21.39
C GLY A 136 25.75 6.14 20.92
N SER A 137 25.03 6.24 19.83
CA SER A 137 24.21 5.16 19.25
C SER A 137 24.74 4.67 17.91
N LEU A 138 24.50 3.40 17.58
CA LEU A 138 24.90 2.79 16.33
C LEU A 138 23.85 3.09 15.24
N TRP A 139 23.98 4.21 14.55
CA TRP A 139 23.11 4.65 13.48
C TRP A 139 23.60 4.21 12.10
N PHE A 140 22.69 3.66 11.30
CA PHE A 140 22.97 3.26 9.92
C PHE A 140 21.93 3.85 8.97
N VAL A 141 22.36 4.39 7.84
CA VAL A 141 21.51 5.07 6.85
C VAL A 141 20.44 4.15 6.22
N GLU A 142 20.59 2.84 6.31
CA GLU A 142 19.60 1.88 5.83
C GLU A 142 18.47 1.60 6.83
N SER A 143 18.63 2.04 8.09
CA SER A 143 17.63 1.84 9.16
C SER A 143 17.09 3.17 9.66
N THR A 144 15.86 3.15 10.15
CA THR A 144 15.22 4.30 10.84
C THR A 144 15.41 4.25 12.35
N LYS A 145 15.98 3.16 12.86
CA LYS A 145 16.23 2.96 14.31
C LYS A 145 17.69 2.60 14.52
N PRO A 146 18.28 2.99 15.67
CA PRO A 146 19.62 2.56 15.97
C PRO A 146 19.65 1.04 16.16
N SER A 147 20.82 0.44 16.03
CA SER A 147 20.97 -0.99 16.29
C SER A 147 20.91 -1.26 17.79
N GLU A 148 19.93 -2.06 18.19
CA GLU A 148 19.80 -2.56 19.57
C GLU A 148 20.59 -3.87 19.78
N SER A 149 20.92 -4.55 18.69
CA SER A 149 21.59 -5.85 18.68
C SER A 149 22.99 -5.69 18.12
N PHE A 150 23.99 -5.56 18.99
CA PHE A 150 25.37 -5.35 18.60
C PHE A 150 26.35 -6.11 19.49
N SER A 151 27.55 -6.36 18.98
CA SER A 151 28.65 -6.95 19.71
C SER A 151 29.98 -6.27 19.35
N PHE A 152 30.85 -6.15 20.33
CA PHE A 152 32.24 -5.71 20.18
C PHE A 152 33.13 -6.94 20.34
N THR A 153 33.86 -7.30 19.30
CA THR A 153 34.79 -8.43 19.30
C THR A 153 36.21 -7.91 19.21
N ILE A 154 37.07 -8.34 20.16
CA ILE A 154 38.48 -7.98 20.17
C ILE A 154 39.22 -9.01 19.34
N ALA A 155 39.81 -8.58 18.20
CA ALA A 155 40.65 -9.39 17.36
C ALA A 155 42.11 -9.06 17.58
N THR A 156 42.92 -10.08 17.82
CA THR A 156 44.38 -9.93 17.94
C THR A 156 45.08 -10.13 16.61
N LYS A 157 45.94 -9.21 16.19
CA LYS A 157 46.68 -9.29 14.91
C LYS A 157 47.71 -10.40 14.84
N THR A 158 48.14 -10.98 15.96
CA THR A 158 49.08 -12.08 15.99
C THR A 158 48.36 -13.39 15.78
N ALA A 159 48.44 -13.93 14.59
CA ALA A 159 47.96 -15.27 14.24
C ALA A 159 48.75 -16.45 14.83
N ALA A 160 49.53 -16.20 15.90
CA ALA A 160 50.25 -17.25 16.57
C ALA A 160 49.61 -17.55 17.91
N SER A 161 48.98 -18.71 17.98
CA SER A 161 48.47 -19.35 19.19
C SER A 161 47.29 -18.70 19.90
N SER A 162 46.08 -18.89 19.37
CA SER A 162 44.78 -18.67 20.03
C SER A 162 44.51 -19.68 21.16
N SER A 163 45.53 -20.45 21.61
CA SER A 163 45.32 -21.55 22.57
C SER A 163 45.60 -21.19 24.04
N ASP A 164 46.16 -20.02 24.31
CA ASP A 164 46.63 -19.73 25.67
C ASP A 164 45.94 -18.59 26.41
N CYS A 165 44.99 -17.93 25.81
CA CYS A 165 44.22 -16.85 26.49
C CYS A 165 42.71 -17.11 26.44
N ASP A 166 42.20 -17.64 27.55
CA ASP A 166 40.76 -17.74 27.79
C ASP A 166 40.13 -16.36 28.16
N CYS A 167 40.65 -15.29 27.53
CA CYS A 167 40.14 -13.95 27.80
C CYS A 167 38.72 -13.78 27.26
N VAL A 168 37.98 -12.94 27.92
CA VAL A 168 36.67 -12.48 27.38
C VAL A 168 36.92 -11.49 26.29
N CYS A 169 36.67 -11.89 25.04
CA CYS A 169 36.95 -11.10 23.84
C CYS A 169 35.72 -10.50 23.14
N SER A 170 34.55 -10.68 23.71
CA SER A 170 33.32 -10.18 23.13
C SER A 170 32.45 -9.50 24.18
N TYR A 171 31.91 -8.35 23.81
CA TYR A 171 31.05 -7.50 24.64
C TYR A 171 29.85 -7.05 23.79
N GLY A 172 28.84 -6.46 24.39
CA GLY A 172 27.69 -5.90 23.67
C GLY A 172 26.34 -6.37 24.20
N SER A 173 25.29 -5.99 23.48
CA SER A 173 23.90 -6.35 23.81
C SER A 173 23.54 -7.77 23.39
N VAL A 174 24.20 -8.34 22.37
CA VAL A 174 24.09 -9.75 21.97
C VAL A 174 25.33 -10.49 22.48
N PRO A 175 25.23 -11.15 23.57
CA PRO A 175 26.41 -11.76 24.17
C PRO A 175 26.72 -13.13 23.56
N PRO A 176 27.84 -13.30 22.90
CA PRO A 176 28.47 -14.61 22.91
C PRO A 176 28.98 -14.95 24.32
N ASN A 177 29.25 -13.91 25.15
CA ASN A 177 29.64 -14.04 26.55
C ASN A 177 28.61 -13.33 27.45
N HIS A 178 28.29 -13.96 28.57
CA HIS A 178 27.37 -13.43 29.58
C HIS A 178 27.96 -12.14 30.19
N ASN A 179 27.14 -11.12 30.44
CA ASN A 179 27.56 -9.90 31.15
C ASN A 179 27.70 -10.15 32.64
N PHE A 180 28.74 -10.90 33.01
CA PHE A 180 29.02 -11.30 34.41
C PHE A 180 29.61 -10.15 35.25
N LEU A 181 30.12 -9.09 34.62
CA LEU A 181 30.69 -7.93 35.29
C LEU A 181 29.61 -6.91 35.73
N ASN A 182 28.40 -7.04 35.22
CA ASN A 182 27.32 -6.09 35.44
C ASN A 182 27.69 -4.66 35.03
N THR A 183 28.47 -4.53 33.95
CA THR A 183 28.88 -3.27 33.36
C THR A 183 27.95 -2.88 32.24
N SER A 184 28.06 -1.63 31.73
CA SER A 184 27.36 -1.21 30.50
C SER A 184 27.70 -2.14 29.33
N VAL A 185 26.72 -2.43 28.47
CA VAL A 185 26.92 -3.21 27.22
C VAL A 185 27.92 -2.56 26.25
N THR A 186 28.15 -1.28 26.41
CA THR A 186 29.12 -0.48 25.61
C THR A 186 30.50 -0.40 26.26
N HIS A 187 30.71 -1.06 27.40
CA HIS A 187 32.01 -1.07 28.08
C HIS A 187 32.87 -2.23 27.57
N VAL A 188 33.96 -1.93 26.93
CA VAL A 188 34.89 -2.90 26.35
C VAL A 188 36.22 -2.86 27.10
N ILE A 189 36.71 -4.02 27.52
CA ILE A 189 37.99 -4.16 28.25
C ILE A 189 39.04 -4.68 27.27
N LEU A 190 40.11 -3.89 27.07
CA LEU A 190 41.14 -4.18 26.08
C LEU A 190 42.41 -4.69 26.77
N PRO A 191 42.92 -5.88 26.42
CA PRO A 191 44.23 -6.33 26.85
C PRO A 191 45.35 -5.48 26.20
N LEU A 192 46.30 -5.04 27.00
CA LEU A 192 47.35 -4.08 26.58
C LEU A 192 48.61 -4.72 25.91
N GLU A 193 48.78 -6.04 26.10
CA GLU A 193 49.99 -6.75 25.64
C GLU A 193 49.97 -7.12 24.14
N THR A 194 48.86 -6.98 23.47
CA THR A 194 48.66 -7.44 22.10
C THR A 194 48.18 -6.31 21.21
N SER A 195 48.70 -6.28 19.95
CA SER A 195 48.13 -5.40 18.93
C SER A 195 46.69 -5.84 18.66
N THR A 196 45.71 -5.15 19.22
CA THR A 196 44.29 -5.47 19.19
C THR A 196 43.56 -4.58 18.20
N GLN A 197 42.51 -5.12 17.60
CA GLN A 197 41.50 -4.38 16.85
C GLN A 197 40.12 -4.67 17.47
N ILE A 198 39.22 -3.69 17.44
CA ILE A 198 37.86 -3.88 17.86
C ILE A 198 36.99 -3.96 16.59
N GLU A 199 36.40 -5.10 16.38
CA GLU A 199 35.39 -5.32 15.36
C GLU A 199 34.01 -5.14 15.99
N VAL A 200 33.22 -4.26 15.41
CA VAL A 200 31.85 -3.99 15.82
C VAL A 200 30.92 -4.69 14.85
N ASN A 201 30.10 -5.59 15.36
CA ASN A 201 29.06 -6.28 14.60
C ASN A 201 27.71 -5.82 15.12
N ALA A 202 26.85 -5.33 14.21
CA ALA A 202 25.53 -4.80 14.52
C ALA A 202 24.48 -5.38 13.58
N SER A 203 23.31 -5.73 14.14
CA SER A 203 22.18 -6.18 13.34
C SER A 203 21.17 -5.04 13.25
N ILE A 204 20.73 -4.71 12.03
CA ILE A 204 19.77 -3.66 11.75
C ILE A 204 18.56 -4.23 11.03
N LEU A 205 17.39 -3.64 11.24
CA LEU A 205 16.20 -3.93 10.48
C LEU A 205 16.10 -2.93 9.32
N SER A 206 16.23 -3.43 8.09
CA SER A 206 16.03 -2.64 6.88
C SER A 206 14.95 -3.31 6.02
N GLU A 207 13.86 -2.61 5.73
CA GLU A 207 12.78 -3.09 4.85
C GLU A 207 12.29 -4.51 5.22
N GLU A 208 12.01 -4.77 6.50
CA GLU A 208 11.57 -6.07 7.04
C GLU A 208 12.64 -7.20 6.97
N ARG A 209 13.89 -6.86 6.69
CA ARG A 209 15.00 -7.83 6.68
C ARG A 209 16.05 -7.43 7.69
N MET A 210 16.52 -8.41 8.46
CA MET A 210 17.69 -8.23 9.31
C MET A 210 18.96 -8.26 8.43
N ILE A 211 19.75 -7.21 8.55
CA ILE A 211 21.05 -7.07 7.86
C ILE A 211 22.12 -6.96 8.93
N GLU A 212 23.21 -7.71 8.76
CA GLU A 212 24.38 -7.60 9.60
C GLU A 212 25.36 -6.59 9.02
N LYS A 213 25.84 -5.69 9.85
CA LYS A 213 26.85 -4.68 9.53
C LYS A 213 28.06 -4.92 10.40
N SER A 214 29.24 -4.89 9.81
CA SER A 214 30.50 -4.99 10.56
C SER A 214 31.46 -3.89 10.15
N PHE A 215 32.17 -3.33 11.11
CA PHE A 215 33.25 -2.38 10.89
C PHE A 215 34.32 -2.50 11.99
N ILE A 216 35.49 -1.97 11.68
CA ILE A 216 36.63 -2.02 12.62
C ILE A 216 36.86 -0.61 13.16
N VAL A 217 36.96 -0.49 14.47
CA VAL A 217 37.37 0.74 15.14
C VAL A 217 38.87 0.94 14.84
N ARG A 218 39.20 1.98 14.04
CA ARG A 218 40.55 2.33 13.60
C ARG A 218 41.19 3.25 14.64
N ASP A 219 42.50 3.38 14.56
CA ASP A 219 43.29 4.32 15.34
C ASP A 219 43.34 4.09 16.86
N LEU A 220 43.20 2.83 17.29
CA LEU A 220 43.37 2.47 18.71
C LEU A 220 44.75 2.88 19.28
N GLU A 221 45.75 3.02 18.43
CA GLU A 221 47.09 3.50 18.80
C GLU A 221 47.11 4.99 19.23
N ALA A 222 46.09 5.76 18.80
CA ALA A 222 45.88 7.14 19.22
C ALA A 222 45.34 7.26 20.66
N PHE A 223 44.75 6.20 21.19
CA PHE A 223 44.31 6.13 22.57
C PHE A 223 45.52 5.70 23.45
N ASN A 224 46.20 6.63 24.05
CA ASN A 224 47.34 6.36 24.94
C ASN A 224 46.86 5.56 26.19
N LEU A 225 46.56 4.27 26.00
CA LEU A 225 45.97 3.39 27.00
C LEU A 225 47.04 2.91 27.99
N SER A 226 46.84 3.18 29.26
CA SER A 226 47.64 2.64 30.37
C SER A 226 46.74 1.69 31.20
N GLN A 227 47.35 0.81 31.96
CA GLN A 227 46.63 -0.13 32.85
C GLN A 227 45.65 0.60 33.77
N GLY A 228 44.41 0.14 33.82
CA GLY A 228 43.34 0.74 34.64
C GLY A 228 42.80 2.06 34.13
N ALA A 229 43.20 2.53 32.93
CA ALA A 229 42.65 3.72 32.33
C ALA A 229 41.25 3.49 31.77
N LEU A 230 40.40 4.51 31.83
CA LEU A 230 39.10 4.55 31.17
C LEU A 230 39.12 5.66 30.13
N THR A 231 38.92 5.28 28.86
CA THR A 231 38.79 6.22 27.76
C THR A 231 37.40 6.19 27.18
N ARG A 232 36.81 7.35 26.99
CA ARG A 232 35.49 7.48 26.34
C ARG A 232 35.66 7.71 24.84
N VAL A 233 34.90 6.97 24.05
CA VAL A 233 35.00 7.00 22.59
C VAL A 233 33.60 7.16 22.01
N ASN A 234 33.40 8.19 21.21
CA ASN A 234 32.11 8.36 20.50
C ASN A 234 32.03 7.38 19.32
N ILE A 235 31.11 6.40 19.40
CA ILE A 235 30.91 5.37 18.39
C ILE A 235 30.32 5.95 17.10
N GLU A 236 29.59 7.08 17.18
CA GLU A 236 28.98 7.74 16.03
C GLU A 236 30.01 8.22 15.01
N GLN A 237 31.24 8.51 15.42
CA GLN A 237 32.32 8.85 14.52
C GLN A 237 32.57 7.74 13.48
N TYR A 238 32.59 6.51 13.90
CA TYR A 238 32.89 5.35 13.04
C TYR A 238 31.68 4.95 12.21
N THR A 239 30.48 5.00 12.78
CA THR A 239 29.24 4.75 12.03
C THR A 239 28.98 5.85 10.99
N SER A 240 29.30 7.11 11.30
CA SER A 240 29.18 8.22 10.33
C SER A 240 30.12 8.05 9.15
N LEU A 241 31.35 7.61 9.36
CA LEU A 241 32.32 7.30 8.29
C LEU A 241 31.80 6.15 7.41
N LEU A 242 31.30 5.06 8.02
CA LEU A 242 30.73 3.94 7.28
C LEU A 242 29.50 4.37 6.47
N ASN A 243 28.62 5.14 7.07
CA ASN A 243 27.44 5.69 6.39
C ASN A 243 27.83 6.60 5.22
N TYR A 244 28.87 7.45 5.39
CA TYR A 244 29.37 8.29 4.32
C TYR A 244 29.86 7.46 3.14
N ASP A 245 30.66 6.41 3.38
CA ASP A 245 31.15 5.53 2.33
C ASP A 245 30.00 4.85 1.57
N VAL A 246 28.99 4.34 2.30
CA VAL A 246 27.80 3.71 1.71
C VAL A 246 27.01 4.69 0.83
N VAL A 247 26.77 5.92 1.32
CA VAL A 247 26.03 6.93 0.56
C VAL A 247 26.85 7.42 -0.64
N ALA A 248 28.14 7.62 -0.48
CA ALA A 248 29.04 8.05 -1.56
C ALA A 248 29.09 7.02 -2.70
N ASP A 249 29.21 5.74 -2.37
CA ASP A 249 29.19 4.66 -3.36
C ASP A 249 27.85 4.59 -4.08
N GLN A 250 26.74 4.76 -3.36
CA GLN A 250 25.40 4.78 -3.95
C GLN A 250 25.21 5.99 -4.88
N VAL A 251 25.63 7.20 -4.47
CA VAL A 251 25.58 8.42 -5.30
C VAL A 251 26.43 8.27 -6.55
N ASN A 252 27.65 7.71 -6.43
CA ASN A 252 28.52 7.45 -7.57
C ASN A 252 27.90 6.46 -8.56
N SER A 253 27.30 5.37 -8.06
CA SER A 253 26.56 4.39 -8.88
C SER A 253 25.41 5.04 -9.63
N THR A 254 24.59 5.84 -8.92
CA THR A 254 23.45 6.57 -9.53
C THR A 254 23.94 7.59 -10.56
N THR A 255 25.07 8.26 -10.31
CA THR A 255 25.69 9.20 -11.25
C THR A 255 26.09 8.50 -12.55
N HIS A 256 26.64 7.29 -12.45
CA HIS A 256 27.02 6.49 -13.63
C HIS A 256 25.77 6.11 -14.45
N VAL A 257 24.74 5.58 -13.79
CA VAL A 257 23.47 5.20 -14.45
C VAL A 257 22.79 6.41 -15.10
N LEU A 258 22.74 7.53 -14.39
CA LEU A 258 22.16 8.76 -14.91
C LEU A 258 22.88 9.26 -16.16
N ARG A 259 24.22 9.20 -16.17
CA ARG A 259 25.03 9.60 -17.33
C ARG A 259 24.75 8.68 -18.53
N GLU A 260 24.70 7.37 -18.31
CA GLU A 260 24.40 6.40 -19.35
C GLU A 260 23.04 6.67 -20.01
N ILE A 261 22.00 6.91 -19.18
CA ILE A 261 20.65 7.22 -19.67
C ILE A 261 20.58 8.59 -20.37
N ASP A 262 21.36 9.58 -19.90
CA ASP A 262 21.46 10.92 -20.52
C ASP A 262 22.08 10.87 -21.92
N GLU A 263 23.14 10.06 -22.09
CA GLU A 263 23.82 9.86 -23.37
C GLU A 263 22.89 9.24 -24.41
N GLU A 264 21.92 8.40 -23.99
CA GLU A 264 20.90 7.83 -24.86
C GLU A 264 19.78 8.82 -25.25
N GLY A 265 19.84 10.03 -24.69
CA GLY A 265 18.98 11.15 -25.07
C GLY A 265 17.68 11.24 -24.30
N PHE A 266 17.65 10.77 -23.05
CA PHE A 266 16.56 11.05 -22.13
C PHE A 266 16.66 12.49 -21.60
N TYR A 267 15.52 13.08 -21.30
CA TYR A 267 15.47 14.39 -20.67
C TYR A 267 15.46 14.25 -19.16
N LEU A 268 16.59 14.51 -18.51
CA LEU A 268 16.84 14.19 -17.09
C LEU A 268 17.17 15.46 -16.25
N VAL A 269 16.57 16.63 -16.56
CA VAL A 269 16.90 17.87 -15.86
C VAL A 269 16.61 17.78 -14.37
N ALA A 270 15.42 17.25 -14.00
CA ALA A 270 15.06 17.11 -12.59
C ALA A 270 15.85 16.01 -11.86
N GLU A 271 16.14 14.93 -12.56
CA GLU A 271 16.98 13.88 -12.01
C GLU A 271 18.42 14.37 -11.77
N LYS A 272 18.91 15.29 -12.61
CA LYS A 272 20.20 15.99 -12.41
C LYS A 272 20.15 16.97 -11.25
N GLU A 273 19.03 17.68 -11.06
CA GLU A 273 18.81 18.54 -9.89
C GLU A 273 18.75 17.73 -8.59
N ASP A 274 18.01 16.61 -8.58
CA ASP A 274 17.94 15.70 -7.45
C ASP A 274 19.34 15.13 -7.12
N LEU A 275 20.13 14.75 -8.13
CA LEU A 275 21.50 14.27 -7.93
C LEU A 275 22.43 15.36 -7.40
N ALA A 276 22.32 16.58 -7.90
CA ALA A 276 23.10 17.71 -7.39
C ALA A 276 22.76 18.00 -5.93
N TYR A 277 21.47 17.90 -5.57
CA TYR A 277 21.02 18.06 -4.19
C TYR A 277 21.61 16.98 -3.28
N THR A 278 21.52 15.69 -3.65
CA THR A 278 22.10 14.59 -2.86
C THR A 278 23.62 14.73 -2.69
N THR A 279 24.31 15.18 -3.75
CA THR A 279 25.75 15.44 -3.70
C THR A 279 26.08 16.59 -2.74
N SER A 280 25.27 17.65 -2.73
CA SER A 280 25.46 18.80 -1.81
C SER A 280 25.27 18.39 -0.35
N LEU A 281 24.29 17.51 -0.06
CA LEU A 281 24.08 16.96 1.29
C LEU A 281 25.28 16.12 1.73
N LEU A 282 25.84 15.31 0.83
CA LEU A 282 27.03 14.50 1.12
C LEU A 282 28.24 15.37 1.51
N GLU A 283 28.49 16.49 0.82
CA GLU A 283 29.55 17.44 1.14
C GLU A 283 29.27 18.19 2.47
N LEU A 284 27.99 18.53 2.73
CA LEU A 284 27.60 19.15 3.99
C LEU A 284 27.82 18.18 5.18
N ALA A 285 27.43 16.92 5.02
CA ALA A 285 27.67 15.88 6.03
C ALA A 285 29.17 15.72 6.31
N ARG A 286 30.03 15.74 5.27
CA ARG A 286 31.49 15.68 5.41
C ARG A 286 32.03 16.86 6.23
N THR A 287 31.49 18.04 6.01
CA THR A 287 31.91 19.26 6.73
C THR A 287 31.48 19.16 8.22
N LYS A 288 30.26 18.65 8.49
CA LYS A 288 29.77 18.46 9.86
C LYS A 288 30.57 17.37 10.60
N MET A 289 30.92 16.27 9.94
CA MET A 289 31.82 15.25 10.52
C MET A 289 33.18 15.83 10.90
N ALA A 290 33.77 16.68 10.06
CA ALA A 290 35.05 17.36 10.36
C ALA A 290 34.96 18.29 11.58
N THR A 291 33.75 18.76 11.94
CA THR A 291 33.49 19.59 13.13
C THR A 291 32.90 18.80 14.30
N ASN A 292 32.96 17.45 14.27
CA ASN A 292 32.47 16.52 15.29
C ASN A 292 30.97 16.61 15.57
N GLN A 293 30.18 17.09 14.58
CA GLN A 293 28.70 17.15 14.66
C GLN A 293 28.08 15.90 14.01
N TYR A 294 28.35 14.73 14.57
CA TYR A 294 28.00 13.43 13.97
C TYR A 294 26.49 13.21 13.81
N SER A 295 25.69 13.56 14.80
CA SER A 295 24.24 13.45 14.75
C SER A 295 23.64 14.28 13.60
N LYS A 296 24.10 15.54 13.42
CA LYS A 296 23.65 16.39 12.30
C LYS A 296 24.18 15.90 10.95
N ALA A 297 25.40 15.33 10.93
CA ALA A 297 25.93 14.72 9.72
C ALA A 297 25.14 13.48 9.32
N TYR A 298 24.67 12.69 10.29
CA TYR A 298 23.81 11.54 10.04
C TYR A 298 22.48 11.95 9.36
N THR A 299 21.85 13.03 9.83
CA THR A 299 20.62 13.55 9.20
C THR A 299 20.82 13.86 7.72
N ASP A 300 21.92 14.57 7.37
CA ASP A 300 22.22 14.90 5.97
C ASP A 300 22.52 13.62 5.16
N LEU A 301 23.29 12.68 5.74
CA LEU A 301 23.58 11.39 5.10
C LEU A 301 22.31 10.57 4.87
N ARG A 302 21.40 10.54 5.85
CA ARG A 302 20.13 9.84 5.75
C ARG A 302 19.24 10.45 4.68
N GLU A 303 19.14 11.78 4.62
CA GLU A 303 18.39 12.49 3.59
C GLU A 303 18.99 12.22 2.20
N SER A 304 20.30 12.31 2.07
CA SER A 304 21.02 11.99 0.83
C SER A 304 20.75 10.54 0.40
N TYR A 305 20.84 9.58 1.34
CA TYR A 305 20.56 8.16 1.09
C TYR A 305 19.14 7.92 0.57
N VAL A 306 18.13 8.46 1.28
CA VAL A 306 16.72 8.28 0.92
C VAL A 306 16.42 8.93 -0.44
N THR A 307 16.86 10.15 -0.65
CA THR A 307 16.65 10.88 -1.91
C THR A 307 17.34 10.19 -3.07
N ASN A 308 18.59 9.76 -2.89
CA ASN A 308 19.33 9.06 -3.94
C ASN A 308 18.76 7.66 -4.24
N LYS A 309 18.30 6.94 -3.23
CA LYS A 309 17.60 5.64 -3.43
C LYS A 309 16.35 5.81 -4.29
N VAL A 310 15.57 6.85 -4.02
CA VAL A 310 14.40 7.19 -4.83
C VAL A 310 14.78 7.57 -6.25
N LEU A 311 15.84 8.36 -6.40
CA LEU A 311 16.38 8.74 -7.71
C LEU A 311 16.82 7.49 -8.50
N ALA A 312 17.57 6.59 -7.88
CA ALA A 312 17.99 5.34 -8.50
C ALA A 312 16.80 4.47 -8.95
N GLN A 313 15.79 4.31 -8.09
CA GLN A 313 14.56 3.58 -8.44
C GLN A 313 13.78 4.25 -9.58
N ARG A 314 13.74 5.59 -9.61
CA ARG A 314 13.13 6.34 -10.74
C ARG A 314 13.89 6.07 -12.04
N LEU A 315 15.21 6.12 -12.03
CA LEU A 315 16.04 5.84 -13.21
C LEU A 315 15.85 4.40 -13.70
N GLU A 316 15.86 3.43 -12.80
CA GLU A 316 15.62 2.02 -13.12
C GLU A 316 14.20 1.82 -13.69
N SER A 317 13.19 2.39 -13.05
CA SER A 317 11.80 2.32 -13.53
C SER A 317 11.61 3.00 -14.88
N LEU A 318 12.30 4.12 -15.11
CA LEU A 318 12.29 4.85 -16.37
C LEU A 318 12.92 4.00 -17.48
N GLN A 319 14.04 3.35 -17.21
CA GLN A 319 14.73 2.45 -18.15
C GLN A 319 13.85 1.22 -18.46
N ALA A 320 13.32 0.54 -17.44
CA ALA A 320 12.45 -0.62 -17.60
C ALA A 320 11.16 -0.28 -18.35
N ASN A 321 10.53 0.84 -18.01
CA ASN A 321 9.33 1.34 -18.70
C ASN A 321 9.62 1.73 -20.16
N ALA A 322 10.76 2.33 -20.42
CA ALA A 322 11.16 2.70 -21.77
C ALA A 322 11.35 1.44 -22.65
N VAL A 323 12.08 0.45 -22.17
CA VAL A 323 12.28 -0.84 -22.87
C VAL A 323 10.94 -1.58 -23.04
N GLY A 324 10.10 -1.66 -21.99
CA GLY A 324 8.79 -2.29 -22.04
C GLY A 324 7.84 -1.62 -23.02
N SER A 325 7.93 -0.30 -23.19
CA SER A 325 7.10 0.45 -24.13
C SER A 325 7.43 0.12 -25.60
N VAL A 326 8.68 -0.21 -25.90
CA VAL A 326 9.15 -0.51 -27.27
C VAL A 326 8.35 -1.66 -27.89
N PHE A 327 8.11 -2.75 -27.14
CA PHE A 327 7.33 -3.88 -27.65
C PHE A 327 5.91 -3.48 -28.04
N GLY A 328 5.21 -2.82 -27.12
CA GLY A 328 3.84 -2.39 -27.37
C GLY A 328 3.70 -1.37 -28.51
N LEU A 329 4.65 -0.43 -28.59
CA LEU A 329 4.70 0.54 -29.68
C LEU A 329 4.99 -0.13 -31.02
N THR A 330 5.94 -1.05 -31.07
CA THR A 330 6.28 -1.83 -32.28
C THR A 330 5.07 -2.61 -32.77
N PHE A 331 4.33 -3.26 -31.84
CA PHE A 331 3.11 -3.98 -32.17
C PHE A 331 2.01 -3.04 -32.69
N PHE A 332 1.82 -1.88 -32.05
CA PHE A 332 0.85 -0.90 -32.50
C PHE A 332 1.22 -0.29 -33.86
N LEU A 333 2.50 -0.04 -34.11
CA LEU A 333 2.99 0.41 -35.42
C LEU A 333 2.76 -0.64 -36.51
N ALA A 334 2.85 -1.92 -36.18
CA ALA A 334 2.52 -2.98 -37.12
C ALA A 334 1.02 -2.94 -37.51
N ILE A 335 0.13 -2.69 -36.53
CA ILE A 335 -1.30 -2.48 -36.78
C ILE A 335 -1.53 -1.22 -37.65
N THR A 336 -0.83 -0.13 -37.36
CA THR A 336 -0.92 1.13 -38.11
C THR A 336 -0.44 0.94 -39.55
N ALA A 337 0.69 0.25 -39.74
CA ALA A 337 1.28 -0.03 -41.04
C ALA A 337 0.40 -0.93 -41.89
N ILE A 338 -0.20 -1.99 -41.31
CA ILE A 338 -1.10 -2.87 -42.05
C ILE A 338 -2.40 -2.14 -42.39
N THR A 339 -2.92 -1.31 -41.49
CA THR A 339 -4.10 -0.46 -41.75
C THR A 339 -3.84 0.50 -42.90
N LEU A 340 -2.67 1.14 -42.94
CA LEU A 340 -2.25 2.05 -43.99
C LEU A 340 -2.09 1.32 -45.33
N SER A 341 -1.43 0.16 -45.33
CA SER A 341 -1.26 -0.68 -46.50
C SER A 341 -2.59 -1.14 -47.09
N PHE A 342 -3.53 -1.61 -46.25
CA PHE A 342 -4.85 -2.05 -46.66
C PHE A 342 -5.72 -0.88 -47.13
N LEU A 343 -5.53 0.33 -46.61
CA LEU A 343 -6.25 1.52 -47.01
C LEU A 343 -5.82 2.00 -48.39
N LEU A 344 -4.50 2.02 -48.65
CA LEU A 344 -3.96 2.62 -49.88
C LEU A 344 -4.00 1.67 -51.09
N PHE A 345 -3.84 0.36 -50.87
CA PHE A 345 -3.75 -0.60 -51.99
C PHE A 345 -4.97 -1.53 -52.06
N GLU A 346 -5.29 -2.01 -53.29
CA GLU A 346 -6.44 -2.89 -53.50
C GLU A 346 -6.04 -4.35 -53.73
N GLN A 347 -4.96 -4.58 -54.46
CA GLN A 347 -4.50 -5.92 -54.80
C GLN A 347 -3.90 -6.64 -53.59
N PRO A 348 -4.25 -7.91 -53.32
CA PRO A 348 -3.74 -8.63 -52.16
C PRO A 348 -2.21 -8.73 -52.12
N SER A 349 -1.56 -8.96 -53.27
CA SER A 349 -0.11 -9.05 -53.37
C SER A 349 0.55 -7.72 -52.94
N THR A 350 0.07 -6.60 -53.45
CA THR A 350 0.62 -5.26 -53.12
C THR A 350 0.37 -4.87 -51.67
N LYS A 351 -0.74 -5.28 -51.07
CA LYS A 351 -1.01 -5.04 -49.64
C LYS A 351 0.05 -5.69 -48.75
N PHE A 352 0.35 -6.96 -48.98
CA PHE A 352 1.31 -7.69 -48.19
C PHE A 352 2.77 -7.32 -48.48
N THR A 353 3.10 -6.86 -49.70
CA THR A 353 4.45 -6.36 -50.00
C THR A 353 4.71 -4.95 -49.43
N THR A 354 3.70 -4.09 -49.40
CA THR A 354 3.81 -2.71 -48.92
C THR A 354 3.70 -2.62 -47.38
N TYR A 355 3.11 -3.62 -46.71
CA TYR A 355 3.01 -3.66 -45.26
C TYR A 355 4.36 -3.60 -44.55
N PRO A 356 5.35 -4.45 -44.86
CA PRO A 356 6.68 -4.31 -44.25
C PRO A 356 7.34 -2.96 -44.58
N VAL A 357 7.15 -2.42 -45.77
CA VAL A 357 7.74 -1.11 -46.16
C VAL A 357 7.20 0.01 -45.26
N PHE A 358 5.89 0.07 -45.04
CA PHE A 358 5.30 1.04 -44.11
C PHE A 358 5.73 0.80 -42.67
N PHE A 359 5.79 -0.47 -42.29
CA PHE A 359 6.24 -0.82 -40.93
C PHE A 359 7.69 -0.36 -40.69
N PHE A 360 8.63 -0.70 -41.55
CA PHE A 360 10.02 -0.28 -41.38
C PHE A 360 10.20 1.23 -41.49
N GLY A 361 9.40 1.90 -42.32
CA GLY A 361 9.39 3.38 -42.38
C GLY A 361 8.97 4.01 -41.04
N LEU A 362 7.85 3.56 -40.48
CA LEU A 362 7.38 4.04 -39.18
C LEU A 362 8.30 3.60 -38.03
N PHE A 363 8.83 2.38 -38.08
CA PHE A 363 9.77 1.87 -37.10
C PHE A 363 11.11 2.63 -37.11
N SER A 364 11.63 2.97 -38.28
CA SER A 364 12.83 3.80 -38.41
C SER A 364 12.62 5.16 -37.77
N LEU A 365 11.45 5.76 -37.94
CA LEU A 365 11.10 7.03 -37.30
C LEU A 365 10.98 6.88 -35.78
N LEU A 366 10.37 5.80 -35.30
CA LEU A 366 10.33 5.49 -33.87
C LEU A 366 11.74 5.31 -33.30
N TYR A 367 12.61 4.56 -33.97
CA TYR A 367 14.00 4.31 -33.54
C TYR A 367 14.81 5.61 -33.41
N LEU A 368 14.61 6.55 -34.31
CA LEU A 368 15.28 7.86 -34.26
C LEU A 368 14.84 8.73 -33.08
N VAL A 369 13.56 8.60 -32.69
CA VAL A 369 12.95 9.52 -31.73
C VAL A 369 12.86 8.92 -30.32
N HIS A 370 12.53 7.62 -30.21
CA HIS A 370 12.27 6.98 -28.94
C HIS A 370 13.54 6.41 -28.30
N PRO A 371 14.05 6.98 -27.18
CA PRO A 371 15.32 6.58 -26.59
C PRO A 371 15.29 5.12 -26.10
N GLY A 372 14.13 4.58 -25.69
CA GLY A 372 13.99 3.19 -25.28
C GLY A 372 14.39 2.18 -26.37
N CYS A 373 14.30 2.54 -27.66
CA CYS A 373 14.76 1.67 -28.74
C CYS A 373 16.28 1.47 -28.75
N ARG A 374 17.05 2.44 -28.25
CA ARG A 374 18.52 2.36 -28.15
C ARG A 374 18.96 1.59 -26.93
N LEU A 375 18.24 1.75 -25.81
CA LEU A 375 18.46 0.95 -24.60
C LEU A 375 18.11 -0.51 -24.76
N THR A 376 17.19 -0.84 -25.71
CA THR A 376 16.77 -2.24 -25.90
C THR A 376 17.90 -3.02 -26.61
N PRO A 377 18.36 -4.15 -26.05
CA PRO A 377 19.34 -5.02 -26.69
C PRO A 377 18.91 -5.41 -28.10
N LEU A 378 19.84 -5.44 -29.05
CA LEU A 378 19.56 -5.65 -30.47
C LEU A 378 18.78 -6.97 -30.73
N TYR A 379 19.09 -8.03 -29.99
CA TYR A 379 18.40 -9.32 -30.14
C TYR A 379 16.91 -9.24 -29.74
N LEU A 380 16.59 -8.53 -28.64
CA LEU A 380 15.20 -8.28 -28.23
C LEU A 380 14.49 -7.36 -29.21
N LEU A 381 15.16 -6.36 -29.73
CA LEU A 381 14.60 -5.46 -30.73
C LEU A 381 14.18 -6.22 -32.00
N ILE A 382 15.05 -7.12 -32.48
CA ILE A 382 14.76 -7.99 -33.63
C ILE A 382 13.58 -8.91 -33.31
N GLU A 383 13.54 -9.49 -32.13
CA GLU A 383 12.42 -10.33 -31.66
C GLU A 383 11.11 -9.53 -31.69
N TYR A 384 11.08 -8.32 -31.11
CA TYR A 384 9.90 -7.45 -31.10
C TYR A 384 9.41 -7.09 -32.50
N VAL A 385 10.33 -6.82 -33.43
CA VAL A 385 10.02 -6.54 -34.83
C VAL A 385 9.40 -7.77 -35.50
N VAL A 386 10.02 -8.93 -35.36
CA VAL A 386 9.54 -10.18 -35.99
C VAL A 386 8.18 -10.60 -35.44
N VAL A 387 8.03 -10.59 -34.11
CA VAL A 387 6.79 -10.96 -33.43
C VAL A 387 5.66 -9.99 -33.79
N SER A 388 5.92 -8.69 -33.84
CA SER A 388 4.92 -7.69 -34.16
C SER A 388 4.49 -7.78 -35.62
N LEU A 389 5.43 -7.86 -36.52
CA LEU A 389 5.17 -7.92 -37.96
C LEU A 389 4.47 -9.23 -38.33
N GLY A 390 4.97 -10.37 -37.85
CA GLY A 390 4.39 -11.70 -38.09
C GLY A 390 3.07 -11.90 -37.35
N GLY A 391 2.97 -11.48 -36.11
CA GLY A 391 1.78 -11.61 -35.28
C GLY A 391 0.58 -10.83 -35.83
N VAL A 392 0.79 -9.58 -36.25
CA VAL A 392 -0.28 -8.77 -36.86
C VAL A 392 -0.68 -9.31 -38.23
N ALA A 393 0.27 -9.75 -39.06
CA ALA A 393 -0.05 -10.40 -40.34
C ALA A 393 -0.88 -11.69 -40.14
N PHE A 394 -0.49 -12.52 -39.18
CA PHE A 394 -1.19 -13.74 -38.81
C PHE A 394 -2.61 -13.45 -38.29
N LEU A 395 -2.74 -12.44 -37.41
CA LEU A 395 -4.02 -12.02 -36.88
C LEU A 395 -4.98 -11.57 -38.02
N VAL A 396 -4.49 -10.78 -38.98
CA VAL A 396 -5.29 -10.32 -40.11
C VAL A 396 -5.67 -11.46 -41.07
N LEU A 397 -4.86 -12.52 -41.17
CA LEU A 397 -5.19 -13.69 -42.00
C LEU A 397 -6.22 -14.62 -41.32
N ILE A 398 -6.21 -14.67 -39.97
CA ILE A 398 -7.12 -15.54 -39.21
C ILE A 398 -8.44 -14.82 -38.87
N LEU A 399 -8.41 -13.53 -38.59
CA LEU A 399 -9.56 -12.75 -38.15
C LEU A 399 -10.79 -12.91 -39.12
N PRO A 400 -10.66 -12.88 -40.44
CA PRO A 400 -11.78 -13.13 -41.34
C PRO A 400 -12.37 -14.55 -41.26
N LYS A 401 -11.58 -15.54 -40.84
CA LYS A 401 -12.04 -16.93 -40.65
C LYS A 401 -12.86 -17.10 -39.37
N ILE A 402 -12.55 -16.30 -38.34
CA ILE A 402 -13.24 -16.31 -37.05
C ILE A 402 -14.48 -15.41 -37.09
N LEU A 403 -14.36 -14.23 -37.71
CA LEU A 403 -15.47 -13.30 -37.88
C LEU A 403 -16.31 -13.72 -39.10
N LYS A 404 -17.61 -13.87 -38.89
CA LYS A 404 -18.57 -14.23 -39.95
C LYS A 404 -18.38 -13.36 -41.20
N GLU A 405 -18.62 -13.89 -42.41
CA GLU A 405 -18.45 -13.24 -43.72
C GLU A 405 -19.06 -11.81 -43.82
N LYS A 406 -20.12 -11.53 -43.03
CA LYS A 406 -20.75 -10.21 -42.93
C LYS A 406 -19.84 -9.09 -42.49
N THR A 407 -18.93 -9.35 -41.51
CA THR A 407 -18.02 -8.32 -40.99
C THR A 407 -16.90 -7.98 -41.94
N ALA A 408 -16.43 -8.91 -42.76
CA ALA A 408 -15.42 -8.68 -43.77
C ALA A 408 -15.98 -7.76 -44.89
N SER A 409 -17.24 -7.93 -45.30
CA SER A 409 -17.92 -7.08 -46.29
C SER A 409 -18.09 -5.64 -45.77
N THR A 410 -18.41 -5.47 -44.50
CA THR A 410 -18.55 -4.16 -43.82
C THR A 410 -17.24 -3.38 -43.80
N PHE A 411 -16.12 -4.02 -43.48
CA PHE A 411 -14.78 -3.41 -43.53
C PHE A 411 -14.37 -3.02 -44.94
N SER A 412 -14.70 -3.84 -45.94
CA SER A 412 -14.41 -3.54 -47.34
C SER A 412 -15.21 -2.30 -47.85
N LEU A 413 -16.47 -2.19 -47.42
CA LEU A 413 -17.33 -1.06 -47.76
C LEU A 413 -16.83 0.23 -47.06
N SER A 414 -16.46 0.14 -45.78
CA SER A 414 -15.86 1.23 -45.00
C SER A 414 -14.61 1.79 -45.66
N LYS A 415 -13.70 0.92 -46.07
CA LYS A 415 -12.49 1.29 -46.83
C LYS A 415 -12.80 2.09 -48.10
N ARG A 416 -13.74 1.62 -48.92
CA ARG A 416 -14.16 2.31 -50.17
C ARG A 416 -14.74 3.66 -49.85
N ASN A 417 -15.49 3.79 -48.77
CA ASN A 417 -16.12 5.04 -48.35
C ASN A 417 -15.06 6.07 -47.95
N LEU A 418 -14.09 5.67 -47.11
CA LEU A 418 -12.95 6.50 -46.68
C LEU A 418 -12.13 7.00 -47.89
N ARG A 419 -11.89 6.15 -48.88
CA ARG A 419 -11.12 6.48 -50.07
C ARG A 419 -11.85 7.44 -51.00
N ARG A 420 -13.16 7.27 -51.12
CA ARG A 420 -13.99 8.15 -51.95
C ARG A 420 -13.99 9.59 -51.41
N ARG A 421 -13.83 9.77 -50.07
CA ARG A 421 -13.81 11.07 -49.42
C ARG A 421 -12.43 11.39 -48.78
N SER A 422 -11.38 11.18 -49.58
CA SER A 422 -9.99 11.28 -49.06
C SER A 422 -9.67 12.62 -48.38
N ARG A 423 -10.13 13.74 -48.93
CA ARG A 423 -9.89 15.10 -48.36
C ARG A 423 -10.42 15.21 -46.93
N ARG A 424 -11.62 14.69 -46.69
CA ARG A 424 -12.24 14.73 -45.37
C ARG A 424 -11.57 13.75 -44.42
N PHE A 425 -11.31 12.52 -44.85
CA PHE A 425 -10.59 11.53 -44.10
C PHE A 425 -9.23 12.09 -43.61
N THR A 426 -8.47 12.70 -44.52
CA THR A 426 -7.18 13.31 -44.17
C THR A 426 -7.35 14.43 -43.17
N LEU A 427 -8.33 15.32 -43.33
CA LEU A 427 -8.57 16.44 -42.40
C LEU A 427 -8.91 15.91 -40.99
N THR A 428 -9.85 14.98 -40.88
CA THR A 428 -10.26 14.37 -39.59
C THR A 428 -9.10 13.64 -38.93
N THR A 429 -8.35 12.85 -39.71
CA THR A 429 -7.19 12.11 -39.20
C THR A 429 -6.09 13.07 -38.73
N THR A 430 -5.83 14.16 -39.51
CA THR A 430 -4.85 15.20 -39.11
C THR A 430 -5.27 15.90 -37.82
N THR A 431 -6.55 16.23 -37.67
CA THR A 431 -7.07 16.82 -36.43
C THR A 431 -6.81 15.87 -35.22
N ILE A 432 -7.09 14.58 -35.38
CA ILE A 432 -6.84 13.59 -34.30
C ILE A 432 -5.34 13.44 -34.06
N ILE A 433 -4.51 13.42 -35.09
CA ILE A 433 -3.04 13.40 -34.97
C ILE A 433 -2.56 14.58 -34.12
N ILE A 434 -3.01 15.80 -34.42
CA ILE A 434 -2.61 17.01 -33.67
C ILE A 434 -3.11 16.95 -32.22
N LEU A 435 -4.33 16.48 -31.99
CA LEU A 435 -4.88 16.33 -30.65
C LEU A 435 -4.11 15.28 -29.82
N VAL A 436 -3.79 14.13 -30.41
CA VAL A 436 -2.99 13.09 -29.75
C VAL A 436 -1.57 13.58 -29.52
N MET A 437 -0.97 14.26 -30.49
CA MET A 437 0.34 14.90 -30.36
C MET A 437 0.36 15.87 -29.17
N SER A 438 -0.62 16.75 -29.06
CA SER A 438 -0.74 17.69 -27.93
C SER A 438 -0.94 16.97 -26.60
N PHE A 439 -1.75 15.90 -26.59
CA PHE A 439 -1.97 15.10 -25.40
C PHE A 439 -0.66 14.44 -24.91
N VAL A 440 0.08 13.79 -25.81
CA VAL A 440 1.36 13.15 -25.49
C VAL A 440 2.38 14.16 -25.03
N SER A 441 2.40 15.36 -25.63
CA SER A 441 3.33 16.43 -25.28
C SER A 441 3.04 17.06 -23.90
N LEU A 442 1.78 17.10 -23.46
CA LEU A 442 1.38 17.81 -22.24
C LEU A 442 1.21 16.89 -21.02
N THR A 443 1.18 15.57 -21.19
CA THR A 443 0.89 14.64 -20.07
C THR A 443 2.11 14.18 -19.32
N SER A 444 2.20 14.44 -18.02
CA SER A 444 3.21 13.83 -17.14
C SER A 444 2.72 13.68 -15.69
N PHE A 445 2.59 12.43 -15.22
CA PHE A 445 2.44 12.10 -13.80
C PHE A 445 3.64 11.28 -13.31
N SER A 446 4.11 11.51 -12.08
CA SER A 446 5.06 10.63 -11.41
C SER A 446 4.58 10.33 -10.00
N THR A 447 4.85 9.12 -9.55
CA THR A 447 4.83 8.76 -8.14
C THR A 447 6.26 8.96 -7.62
N GLY A 448 6.42 9.70 -6.53
CA GLY A 448 7.67 9.85 -5.80
C GLY A 448 7.59 9.13 -4.47
N TYR A 449 8.73 8.72 -3.93
CA TYR A 449 8.88 8.31 -2.54
C TYR A 449 9.99 9.18 -1.94
N GLY A 450 9.80 9.70 -0.75
CA GLY A 450 10.78 10.53 -0.07
C GLY A 450 10.16 11.37 1.02
N PHE A 451 10.93 12.33 1.51
CA PHE A 451 10.44 13.31 2.48
C PHE A 451 9.42 14.23 1.82
N THR A 452 8.29 14.44 2.49
CA THR A 452 7.24 15.36 2.05
C THR A 452 6.59 16.02 3.25
N THR A 453 6.13 17.24 3.04
CA THR A 453 5.29 17.98 4.00
C THR A 453 3.89 18.13 3.44
N ARG A 454 2.89 17.70 4.22
CA ARG A 454 1.48 17.84 3.86
C ARG A 454 0.86 18.95 4.69
N LYS A 455 0.20 19.90 4.04
CA LYS A 455 -0.53 20.98 4.73
C LYS A 455 -1.97 20.55 4.99
N TYR A 456 -2.42 20.72 6.24
CA TYR A 456 -3.80 20.50 6.65
C TYR A 456 -4.50 21.83 6.92
N THR A 457 -5.69 21.99 6.35
CA THR A 457 -6.50 23.18 6.58
C THR A 457 -7.32 22.97 7.83
N ARG A 458 -7.01 23.68 8.89
CA ARG A 458 -7.72 23.63 10.16
C ARG A 458 -8.05 25.05 10.66
N SER A 459 -9.18 25.19 11.40
CA SER A 459 -9.67 26.46 11.91
C SER A 459 -8.95 26.96 13.16
N SER A 460 -8.25 26.09 13.89
CA SER A 460 -7.46 26.47 15.08
C SER A 460 -6.23 25.59 15.14
N PRO A 461 -5.02 26.14 14.98
CA PRO A 461 -3.80 25.36 15.14
C PRO A 461 -3.62 25.02 16.63
N PRO A 462 -3.15 23.81 16.97
CA PRO A 462 -2.75 23.49 18.31
C PRO A 462 -1.51 24.30 18.74
N LEU A 463 -1.21 24.29 20.03
CA LEU A 463 -0.17 25.04 20.71
C LEU A 463 1.11 25.33 19.90
N GLY A 464 1.47 26.62 19.84
CA GLY A 464 2.69 27.04 19.16
C GLY A 464 3.96 26.44 19.76
N GLY A 465 4.83 25.88 18.92
CA GLY A 465 6.12 25.31 19.31
C GLY A 465 6.12 23.84 19.71
N GLY A 466 4.97 23.18 19.72
CA GLY A 466 4.86 21.72 19.94
C GLY A 466 4.97 20.90 18.66
N LEU A 467 5.61 19.75 18.77
CA LEU A 467 5.67 18.71 17.73
C LEU A 467 4.91 17.48 18.24
N PHE A 468 4.10 16.88 17.36
CA PHE A 468 3.36 15.67 17.66
C PHE A 468 3.89 14.53 16.75
N LEU A 469 4.35 13.45 17.35
CA LEU A 469 5.02 12.35 16.68
C LEU A 469 4.20 11.08 16.75
N GLN A 470 4.02 10.43 15.60
CA GLN A 470 3.39 9.11 15.49
C GLN A 470 4.17 8.23 14.51
N GLU A 471 4.03 6.91 14.63
CA GLU A 471 4.48 5.98 13.61
C GLU A 471 3.63 6.19 12.33
N PRO A 472 4.23 6.27 11.12
CA PRO A 472 3.48 6.44 9.89
C PRO A 472 2.49 5.30 9.68
N GLN A 473 1.23 5.62 9.37
CA GLN A 473 0.24 4.61 9.06
C GLN A 473 0.43 4.07 7.63
N PRO A 474 0.53 2.74 7.43
CA PRO A 474 0.60 2.18 6.09
C PRO A 474 -0.70 2.46 5.33
N PRO A 475 -0.64 2.76 4.01
CA PRO A 475 -1.82 3.11 3.20
C PRO A 475 -2.86 1.98 3.10
N SER A 476 -2.48 0.75 3.40
CA SER A 476 -3.35 -0.44 3.42
C SER A 476 -3.93 -0.76 4.81
N SER A 477 -3.64 0.06 5.81
CA SER A 477 -4.13 -0.17 7.17
C SER A 477 -5.65 -0.04 7.21
N PRO A 478 -6.38 -1.04 7.71
CA PRO A 478 -7.82 -0.90 7.90
C PRO A 478 -8.09 0.21 8.91
N ASN A 479 -9.13 1.02 8.68
CA ASN A 479 -9.55 2.13 9.57
C ASN A 479 -9.91 1.72 11.01
N LEU A 480 -9.72 0.44 11.35
CA LEU A 480 -9.98 -0.13 12.68
C LEU A 480 -8.92 0.21 13.72
N TYR A 481 -7.67 0.43 13.28
CA TYR A 481 -6.59 0.85 14.18
C TYR A 481 -6.55 2.36 14.31
N HIS A 482 -6.36 2.84 15.53
CA HIS A 482 -6.27 4.28 15.80
C HIS A 482 -4.90 4.83 15.47
N TYR A 483 -3.87 4.08 15.78
CA TYR A 483 -2.46 4.42 15.59
C TYR A 483 -1.63 3.14 15.41
N VAL A 484 -0.40 3.29 14.93
CA VAL A 484 0.62 2.23 14.94
C VAL A 484 1.45 2.42 16.21
N PRO A 485 1.70 1.36 17.00
CA PRO A 485 2.48 1.47 18.23
C PRO A 485 3.90 1.99 18.01
N LEU A 486 4.31 2.97 18.81
CA LEU A 486 5.68 3.47 18.86
C LEU A 486 6.57 2.58 19.72
N ASN A 487 7.88 2.57 19.44
CA ASN A 487 8.85 1.92 20.30
C ASN A 487 9.14 2.81 21.53
N ILE A 488 9.24 2.21 22.73
CA ILE A 488 9.56 2.93 23.95
C ILE A 488 10.96 3.58 23.90
N LEU A 489 11.89 2.98 23.16
CA LEU A 489 13.24 3.53 22.95
C LEU A 489 13.21 4.89 22.23
N SER A 490 12.18 5.17 21.45
CA SER A 490 12.03 6.47 20.79
C SER A 490 11.96 7.64 21.77
N ILE A 491 11.45 7.42 22.99
CA ILE A 491 11.40 8.45 24.06
C ILE A 491 12.81 8.87 24.46
N GLU A 492 13.71 7.93 24.71
CA GLU A 492 15.09 8.20 25.14
C GLU A 492 15.86 8.91 24.01
N LEU A 493 15.75 8.39 22.78
CA LEU A 493 16.42 8.95 21.61
C LEU A 493 15.98 10.38 21.27
N ILE A 494 14.71 10.69 21.49
CA ILE A 494 14.19 12.03 21.27
C ILE A 494 14.62 12.94 22.43
N THR A 495 14.55 12.48 23.67
CA THR A 495 14.90 13.28 24.85
C THR A 495 16.38 13.71 24.86
N GLU A 496 17.27 12.90 24.31
CA GLU A 496 18.71 13.20 24.23
C GLU A 496 19.08 14.23 23.14
N LYS A 497 18.15 14.59 22.26
CA LYS A 497 18.44 15.57 21.19
C LYS A 497 18.56 16.98 21.74
N PRO A 498 19.57 17.77 21.29
CA PRO A 498 19.72 19.16 21.72
C PRO A 498 18.56 20.01 21.18
N GLY A 499 18.11 20.99 22.01
CA GLY A 499 17.02 21.90 21.64
C GLY A 499 15.62 21.42 22.05
N ILE A 500 15.51 20.28 22.75
CA ILE A 500 14.26 19.79 23.31
C ILE A 500 14.14 20.24 24.76
N LEU A 501 12.99 20.85 25.09
CA LEU A 501 12.64 21.26 26.45
C LEU A 501 11.96 20.14 27.21
N HIS A 502 10.90 19.59 26.64
CA HIS A 502 10.07 18.57 27.26
C HIS A 502 9.61 17.53 26.24
N VAL A 503 9.51 16.28 26.69
CA VAL A 503 8.94 15.17 25.94
C VAL A 503 7.79 14.59 26.75
N ALA A 504 6.61 14.48 26.18
CA ALA A 504 5.42 13.88 26.78
C ALA A 504 4.97 12.69 25.95
N ALA A 505 5.19 11.50 26.46
CA ALA A 505 4.73 10.27 25.83
C ALA A 505 3.38 9.84 26.38
N LYS A 506 2.50 9.34 25.51
CA LYS A 506 1.18 8.80 25.83
C LYS A 506 1.09 7.34 25.41
N ALA A 507 0.60 6.51 26.30
CA ALA A 507 0.21 5.14 26.02
C ALA A 507 -1.31 5.01 26.11
N GLU A 508 -1.91 4.27 25.21
CA GLU A 508 -3.36 4.02 25.23
C GLU A 508 -3.72 2.69 24.59
N ASN A 509 -4.93 2.21 24.83
CA ASN A 509 -5.39 0.97 24.22
C ASN A 509 -5.85 1.17 22.77
N GLN A 510 -5.68 0.14 21.96
CA GLN A 510 -6.28 0.06 20.63
C GLN A 510 -7.81 -0.11 20.72
N PRO A 511 -8.60 0.38 19.72
CA PRO A 511 -10.04 0.24 19.71
C PRO A 511 -10.51 -1.21 19.78
N ARG A 512 -11.47 -1.51 20.65
CA ARG A 512 -12.03 -2.86 20.88
C ARG A 512 -13.56 -2.81 20.93
N LEU A 513 -14.20 -3.94 20.55
CA LEU A 513 -15.65 -4.11 20.67
C LEU A 513 -16.09 -4.35 22.12
N ASN A 514 -15.26 -5.03 22.89
CA ASN A 514 -15.52 -5.32 24.30
C ASN A 514 -14.83 -4.28 25.18
N PRO A 515 -15.34 -4.04 26.39
CA PRO A 515 -14.66 -3.20 27.36
C PRO A 515 -13.21 -3.64 27.55
N LEU A 516 -12.33 -2.68 27.79
CA LEU A 516 -10.92 -2.93 28.07
C LEU A 516 -10.76 -3.75 29.35
N GLY A 517 -11.52 -3.40 30.37
CA GLY A 517 -11.51 -4.06 31.66
C GLY A 517 -12.70 -3.67 32.52
N TYR A 518 -12.61 -4.04 33.79
CA TYR A 518 -13.65 -3.82 34.79
C TYR A 518 -13.06 -3.19 36.06
N LEU A 519 -13.74 -2.17 36.57
CA LEU A 519 -13.49 -1.52 37.85
C LEU A 519 -14.33 -2.16 38.94
N TYR A 520 -13.69 -2.62 39.99
CA TYR A 520 -14.31 -3.19 41.20
C TYR A 520 -14.14 -2.19 42.35
N THR A 521 -15.24 -1.78 42.92
CA THR A 521 -15.25 -0.87 44.09
C THR A 521 -15.54 -1.63 45.36
N PRO A 522 -15.07 -1.16 46.53
CA PRO A 522 -15.37 -1.78 47.83
C PRO A 522 -16.88 -1.77 48.16
N SER A 523 -17.61 -0.79 47.64
CA SER A 523 -19.02 -0.49 47.95
C SER A 523 -20.03 -1.27 47.07
N THR A 524 -19.63 -1.69 45.88
CA THR A 524 -20.56 -2.26 44.91
C THR A 524 -20.13 -3.65 44.50
N SER A 525 -21.03 -4.63 44.51
CA SER A 525 -20.74 -5.99 44.09
C SER A 525 -20.74 -6.21 42.58
N GLN A 526 -21.18 -5.23 41.80
CA GLN A 526 -21.18 -5.30 40.32
C GLN A 526 -19.98 -4.53 39.74
N PRO A 527 -19.23 -5.16 38.83
CA PRO A 527 -18.10 -4.50 38.17
C PRO A 527 -18.61 -3.46 37.15
N THR A 528 -17.95 -2.29 37.12
CA THR A 528 -18.20 -1.26 36.12
C THR A 528 -17.22 -1.40 34.96
N PRO A 529 -17.67 -1.53 33.70
CA PRO A 529 -16.79 -1.62 32.56
C PRO A 529 -16.11 -0.30 32.25
N PHE A 530 -14.84 -0.35 31.84
CA PHE A 530 -14.15 0.78 31.23
C PHE A 530 -13.58 0.36 29.86
N SER A 531 -13.60 1.31 28.91
CA SER A 531 -13.23 1.06 27.51
C SER A 531 -11.91 1.71 27.13
N GLY A 532 -11.46 2.73 27.89
CA GLY A 532 -10.26 3.49 27.65
C GLY A 532 -9.34 3.55 28.86
N PHE A 533 -8.04 3.34 28.63
CA PHE A 533 -7.00 3.65 29.62
C PHE A 533 -5.92 4.49 28.95
N ILE A 534 -5.55 5.60 29.59
CA ILE A 534 -4.54 6.53 29.11
C ILE A 534 -3.41 6.55 30.15
N GLY A 535 -2.20 6.26 29.70
CA GLY A 535 -0.99 6.43 30.47
C GLY A 535 -0.20 7.65 30.00
N ILE A 536 0.10 8.57 30.89
CA ILE A 536 0.77 9.84 30.58
C ILE A 536 2.01 10.05 31.44
N GLN A 537 2.91 10.89 30.97
CA GLN A 537 3.97 11.48 31.82
C GLN A 537 3.40 12.75 32.49
N PRO A 538 3.03 12.71 33.77
CA PRO A 538 2.15 13.73 34.37
C PRO A 538 2.67 15.16 34.27
N LYS A 539 3.94 15.40 34.59
CA LYS A 539 4.52 16.74 34.54
C LYS A 539 4.61 17.29 33.12
N ALA A 540 5.16 16.50 32.20
CA ALA A 540 5.33 16.92 30.81
C ALA A 540 3.97 17.13 30.12
N GLU A 541 3.02 16.23 30.36
CA GLU A 541 1.66 16.34 29.79
C GLU A 541 0.91 17.58 30.29
N ALA A 542 1.09 17.91 31.59
CA ALA A 542 0.47 19.11 32.15
C ALA A 542 0.97 20.41 31.49
N GLU A 543 2.25 20.46 31.11
CA GLU A 543 2.87 21.60 30.45
C GLU A 543 2.48 21.68 28.96
N MET A 544 2.21 20.54 28.31
CA MET A 544 1.87 20.46 26.87
C MET A 544 0.37 20.70 26.62
N THR A 545 -0.48 19.94 27.27
CA THR A 545 -1.94 19.93 27.00
C THR A 545 -2.75 20.66 28.07
N GLY A 546 -2.15 21.02 29.22
CA GLY A 546 -2.85 21.65 30.33
C GLY A 546 -3.84 20.72 31.04
N LEU A 547 -3.66 19.40 30.91
CA LEU A 547 -4.57 18.37 31.45
C LEU A 547 -4.77 18.48 32.98
N ASN A 548 -3.77 19.00 33.71
CA ASN A 548 -3.87 19.26 35.13
C ASN A 548 -4.99 20.24 35.51
N SER A 549 -5.38 21.14 34.60
CA SER A 549 -6.46 22.10 34.81
C SER A 549 -7.87 21.49 34.79
N LEU A 550 -7.98 20.22 34.35
CA LEU A 550 -9.24 19.47 34.30
C LEU A 550 -9.59 18.84 35.65
N VAL A 551 -8.66 18.76 36.62
CA VAL A 551 -8.91 18.14 37.91
C VAL A 551 -9.77 19.08 38.75
N VAL A 552 -10.94 18.60 39.15
CA VAL A 552 -11.95 19.37 39.92
C VAL A 552 -11.92 19.03 41.41
N GLU A 553 -11.51 17.80 41.74
CA GLU A 553 -11.40 17.33 43.12
C GLU A 553 -10.17 16.45 43.32
N GLY A 554 -9.53 16.51 44.50
CA GLY A 554 -8.30 15.76 44.77
C GLY A 554 -7.05 16.46 44.19
N ARG A 555 -6.14 15.68 43.64
CA ARG A 555 -4.92 16.19 43.01
C ARG A 555 -4.65 15.54 41.64
N TYR A 556 -3.88 16.23 40.86
CA TYR A 556 -3.35 15.68 39.61
C TYR A 556 -2.26 14.61 39.89
N LEU A 557 -2.00 13.72 38.90
CA LEU A 557 -0.93 12.73 38.93
C LEU A 557 0.46 13.37 39.06
N ARG A 558 1.41 12.62 39.64
CA ARG A 558 2.82 12.98 39.75
C ARG A 558 3.67 11.91 39.05
N ASP A 559 4.89 12.26 38.65
CA ASP A 559 5.79 11.33 37.96
C ASP A 559 6.26 10.17 38.88
N ASP A 560 6.22 10.36 40.21
CA ASP A 560 6.57 9.37 41.21
C ASP A 560 5.37 8.54 41.73
N ASP A 561 4.18 8.75 41.22
CA ASP A 561 2.99 7.99 41.57
C ASP A 561 3.05 6.56 40.98
N GLU A 562 2.83 5.55 41.82
CA GLU A 562 2.62 4.17 41.41
C GLU A 562 1.20 3.72 41.75
N ASN A 563 0.54 3.06 40.84
CA ASN A 563 -0.84 2.59 40.98
C ASN A 563 -1.84 3.70 41.36
N ALA A 564 -1.65 4.89 40.81
CA ALA A 564 -2.50 6.04 40.99
C ALA A 564 -3.29 6.35 39.71
N ILE A 565 -4.57 6.66 39.85
CA ILE A 565 -5.44 6.94 38.72
C ILE A 565 -6.30 8.19 38.94
N LEU A 566 -6.71 8.79 37.82
CA LEU A 566 -7.79 9.78 37.76
C LEU A 566 -8.98 9.15 37.04
N ILE A 567 -10.18 9.46 37.52
CA ILE A 567 -11.45 9.08 36.90
C ILE A 567 -12.32 10.33 36.68
N SER A 568 -13.36 10.24 35.88
CA SER A 568 -14.28 11.37 35.68
C SER A 568 -15.10 11.61 36.96
N ASN A 569 -15.46 12.91 37.18
CA ASN A 569 -16.35 13.27 38.28
C ASN A 569 -17.69 12.54 38.19
N ASP A 570 -18.27 12.40 36.99
CA ASP A 570 -19.54 11.71 36.77
C ASP A 570 -19.46 10.20 37.13
N LEU A 571 -18.32 9.54 36.83
CA LEU A 571 -18.10 8.15 37.23
C LEU A 571 -17.98 8.02 38.76
N ALA A 572 -17.31 8.99 39.40
CA ALA A 572 -17.16 9.04 40.83
C ALA A 572 -18.50 9.19 41.53
N GLU A 573 -19.35 10.12 41.06
CA GLU A 573 -20.71 10.30 41.57
C GLU A 573 -21.59 9.07 41.40
N ASN A 574 -21.54 8.42 40.23
CA ASN A 574 -22.33 7.22 39.93
C ASN A 574 -21.98 6.03 40.84
N LEU A 575 -20.75 5.95 41.29
CA LEU A 575 -20.23 4.83 42.12
C LEU A 575 -20.04 5.19 43.59
N ASP A 576 -20.38 6.41 44.01
CA ASP A 576 -20.22 6.97 45.35
C ASP A 576 -18.76 6.77 45.86
N LEU A 577 -17.79 7.27 45.03
CA LEU A 577 -16.38 7.15 45.26
C LEU A 577 -15.79 8.47 45.79
N GLU A 578 -14.91 8.35 46.79
CA GLU A 578 -14.17 9.48 47.36
C GLU A 578 -12.69 9.46 46.90
N VAL A 579 -12.04 10.63 46.92
CA VAL A 579 -10.59 10.71 46.68
C VAL A 579 -9.81 9.88 47.69
N ASN A 580 -8.75 9.22 47.28
CA ASN A 580 -7.95 8.24 47.99
C ASN A 580 -8.64 6.88 48.25
N THR A 581 -9.78 6.62 47.64
CA THR A 581 -10.39 5.28 47.67
C THR A 581 -9.55 4.31 46.83
N LYS A 582 -9.30 3.12 47.39
CA LYS A 582 -8.65 2.02 46.71
C LYS A 582 -9.67 1.19 45.95
N VAL A 583 -9.43 0.97 44.68
CA VAL A 583 -10.27 0.19 43.78
C VAL A 583 -9.44 -0.88 43.05
N THR A 584 -10.09 -1.91 42.56
CA THR A 584 -9.37 -2.95 41.80
C THR A 584 -9.72 -2.84 40.31
N LEU A 585 -8.71 -2.63 39.49
CA LEU A 585 -8.82 -2.72 38.03
C LEU A 585 -8.50 -4.16 37.60
N ARG A 586 -9.39 -4.75 36.82
CA ARG A 586 -9.19 -6.07 36.23
C ARG A 586 -9.07 -5.96 34.70
N TYR A 587 -7.84 -6.08 34.21
CA TYR A 587 -7.47 -6.17 32.80
C TYR A 587 -6.48 -7.33 32.65
N GLY A 588 -7.01 -8.52 32.35
CA GLY A 588 -6.18 -9.73 32.35
C GLY A 588 -5.66 -10.12 33.75
N MET A 589 -5.00 -9.20 34.44
CA MET A 589 -4.60 -9.27 35.86
C MET A 589 -5.47 -8.35 36.69
N SER A 590 -5.45 -8.53 38.04
CA SER A 590 -6.13 -7.64 38.96
C SER A 590 -5.09 -6.77 39.65
N VAL A 591 -5.20 -5.46 39.52
CA VAL A 591 -4.29 -4.48 40.10
C VAL A 591 -5.08 -3.58 41.06
N GLU A 592 -4.60 -3.43 42.29
CA GLU A 592 -5.18 -2.47 43.25
C GLU A 592 -4.59 -1.09 42.96
N VAL A 593 -5.45 -0.11 42.65
CA VAL A 593 -5.07 1.26 42.32
C VAL A 593 -5.77 2.27 43.26
N THR A 594 -5.17 3.42 43.47
CA THR A 594 -5.72 4.48 44.32
C THR A 594 -6.22 5.63 43.41
N ILE A 595 -7.43 6.07 43.64
CA ILE A 595 -8.00 7.24 42.97
C ILE A 595 -7.43 8.50 43.66
N VAL A 596 -6.63 9.28 42.93
CA VAL A 596 -5.98 10.48 43.49
C VAL A 596 -6.71 11.80 43.16
N GLY A 597 -7.62 11.76 42.22
CA GLY A 597 -8.45 12.92 41.87
C GLY A 597 -9.48 12.60 40.83
N PHE A 598 -10.38 13.54 40.63
CA PHE A 598 -11.48 13.50 39.66
C PHE A 598 -11.28 14.61 38.62
N PHE A 599 -11.46 14.24 37.34
CA PHE A 599 -11.43 15.21 36.26
C PHE A 599 -12.84 15.55 35.76
N ASP A 600 -13.01 16.78 35.25
CA ASP A 600 -14.25 17.29 34.68
C ASP A 600 -14.59 16.56 33.36
N ALA A 601 -15.69 15.80 33.33
CA ALA A 601 -16.12 15.01 32.19
C ALA A 601 -16.45 15.88 30.97
N ASP A 602 -17.11 17.01 31.14
CA ASP A 602 -17.53 17.88 30.03
C ASP A 602 -16.33 18.59 29.38
N ARG A 603 -15.39 19.05 30.20
CA ARG A 603 -14.17 19.69 29.71
C ARG A 603 -13.23 18.66 29.07
N PHE A 604 -13.12 17.44 29.62
CA PHE A 604 -12.32 16.36 29.04
C PHE A 604 -12.83 15.94 27.67
N ARG A 605 -14.15 15.91 27.43
CA ARG A 605 -14.76 15.62 26.12
C ARG A 605 -14.34 16.63 25.05
N LEU A 606 -14.03 17.86 25.42
CA LEU A 606 -13.60 18.92 24.53
C LEU A 606 -12.08 19.03 24.40
N THR A 607 -11.34 18.19 25.11
CA THR A 607 -9.88 18.21 25.06
C THR A 607 -9.40 17.51 23.78
N GLU A 608 -8.66 18.25 23.01
CA GLU A 608 -8.05 17.77 21.78
C GLU A 608 -6.56 17.54 21.98
N ASP A 609 -6.02 16.58 21.26
CA ASP A 609 -4.58 16.33 21.18
C ASP A 609 -3.89 17.32 20.20
N LEU A 610 -2.55 17.35 20.15
CA LEU A 610 -1.82 18.30 19.30
C LEU A 610 -2.09 18.09 17.79
N ASP A 611 -2.49 16.90 17.37
CA ASP A 611 -2.94 16.62 15.99
C ASP A 611 -4.41 17.02 15.76
N GLY A 612 -5.06 17.46 16.84
CA GLY A 612 -6.45 17.93 16.85
C GLY A 612 -7.50 16.87 16.79
N LYS A 613 -7.17 15.67 17.13
CA LYS A 613 -8.15 14.62 17.44
C LYS A 613 -8.49 14.67 18.92
N ASP A 614 -9.56 13.97 19.29
CA ASP A 614 -9.95 13.81 20.68
C ASP A 614 -8.82 13.18 21.49
N PHE A 615 -8.55 13.72 22.67
CA PHE A 615 -7.54 13.20 23.58
C PHE A 615 -7.91 11.82 24.13
N ALA A 616 -9.19 11.52 24.24
CA ALA A 616 -9.71 10.25 24.70
C ALA A 616 -9.46 9.12 23.67
N PRO A 617 -9.16 7.89 24.13
CA PRO A 617 -8.98 6.75 23.25
C PRO A 617 -10.28 6.37 22.55
N SER A 618 -10.17 5.57 21.50
CA SER A 618 -11.34 5.13 20.72
C SER A 618 -11.76 3.70 21.09
N LYS A 619 -13.06 3.42 20.93
CA LYS A 619 -13.67 2.09 21.02
C LYS A 619 -14.33 1.71 19.69
N LEU A 620 -14.61 0.42 19.49
CA LEU A 620 -15.42 -0.07 18.40
C LEU A 620 -16.85 -0.28 18.88
N THR A 621 -17.82 0.26 18.14
CA THR A 621 -19.25 0.10 18.43
C THR A 621 -19.91 -0.62 17.27
N LEU A 622 -20.68 -1.66 17.59
CA LEU A 622 -21.45 -2.42 16.62
C LEU A 622 -22.88 -1.86 16.59
N ILE A 623 -23.24 -1.10 15.57
CA ILE A 623 -24.60 -0.57 15.40
C ILE A 623 -25.53 -1.67 14.88
N ASP A 624 -25.06 -2.47 13.93
CA ASP A 624 -25.81 -3.56 13.31
C ASP A 624 -24.86 -4.75 13.08
N PRO A 625 -25.24 -5.98 13.44
CA PRO A 625 -24.43 -7.17 13.19
C PRO A 625 -24.05 -7.44 11.73
N GLU A 626 -24.81 -6.88 10.77
CA GLU A 626 -24.55 -7.05 9.33
C GLU A 626 -23.50 -6.05 8.77
N TYR A 627 -23.14 -5.02 9.54
CA TYR A 627 -22.17 -4.01 9.12
C TYR A 627 -20.88 -4.09 9.94
N PRO A 628 -19.73 -3.67 9.37
CA PRO A 628 -18.48 -3.59 10.14
C PRO A 628 -18.64 -2.60 11.30
N PRO A 629 -17.97 -2.86 12.43
CA PRO A 629 -18.02 -1.96 13.59
C PRO A 629 -17.50 -0.57 13.22
N ILE A 630 -18.12 0.44 13.78
CA ILE A 630 -17.65 1.82 13.66
C ILE A 630 -16.77 2.19 14.84
N LYS A 631 -15.86 3.12 14.59
CA LYS A 631 -14.96 3.65 15.59
C LYS A 631 -15.56 4.90 16.21
N GLU A 632 -15.67 4.92 17.53
CA GLU A 632 -16.18 6.05 18.32
C GLU A 632 -15.19 6.40 19.44
N THR A 633 -15.12 7.66 19.83
CA THR A 633 -14.35 8.10 20.99
C THR A 633 -14.99 7.57 22.28
N CYS A 634 -14.18 7.11 23.24
CA CYS A 634 -14.68 6.68 24.53
C CYS A 634 -15.28 7.84 25.30
N GLU A 635 -16.44 7.61 25.94
CA GLU A 635 -17.03 8.59 26.84
C GLU A 635 -16.16 8.81 28.10
N PRO A 636 -16.12 10.01 28.69
CA PRO A 636 -15.29 10.29 29.87
C PRO A 636 -15.48 9.31 31.02
N ASN A 637 -16.70 8.79 31.19
CA ASN A 637 -17.06 7.82 32.22
C ASN A 637 -16.50 6.41 31.98
N GLU A 638 -15.99 6.17 30.78
CA GLU A 638 -15.38 4.90 30.38
C GLU A 638 -13.84 4.98 30.33
N VAL A 639 -13.27 6.16 30.66
CA VAL A 639 -11.84 6.43 30.54
C VAL A 639 -11.19 6.53 31.92
N ILE A 640 -10.04 5.88 32.08
CA ILE A 640 -9.18 5.96 33.24
C ILE A 640 -7.84 6.56 32.81
N ILE A 641 -7.32 7.50 33.58
CA ILE A 641 -6.02 8.13 33.32
C ILE A 641 -5.04 7.68 34.42
N GLY A 642 -3.90 7.15 34.05
CA GLY A 642 -2.84 6.71 34.96
C GLY A 642 -1.46 7.21 34.53
N THR A 643 -0.42 6.78 35.23
CA THR A 643 0.96 7.09 34.83
C THR A 643 1.37 6.29 33.60
N LEU A 644 2.32 6.81 32.82
CA LEU A 644 2.91 6.08 31.69
C LEU A 644 3.57 4.78 32.14
N HIS A 645 4.24 4.83 33.31
CA HIS A 645 4.89 3.66 33.90
C HIS A 645 3.90 2.51 34.15
N ASP A 646 2.77 2.80 34.79
CA ASP A 646 1.74 1.80 35.05
C ASP A 646 1.09 1.29 33.76
N ALA A 647 0.79 2.18 32.83
CA ALA A 647 0.19 1.84 31.55
C ALA A 647 1.05 0.84 30.74
N VAL A 648 2.35 1.10 30.65
CA VAL A 648 3.27 0.27 29.86
C VAL A 648 3.64 -1.02 30.60
N ASN A 649 4.03 -0.93 31.90
CA ASN A 649 4.61 -2.07 32.61
C ASN A 649 3.58 -3.00 33.27
N GLN A 650 2.41 -2.45 33.67
CA GLN A 650 1.37 -3.25 34.35
C GLN A 650 0.23 -3.61 33.39
N PHE A 651 -0.20 -2.66 32.57
CA PHE A 651 -1.30 -2.87 31.64
C PHE A 651 -0.86 -3.23 30.21
N PHE A 652 0.45 -3.25 29.92
CA PHE A 652 1.05 -3.60 28.63
C PHE A 652 0.45 -2.81 27.47
N LEU A 653 0.13 -1.54 27.71
CA LEU A 653 -0.43 -0.67 26.68
C LEU A 653 0.69 -0.11 25.80
N PRO A 654 0.48 -0.09 24.48
CA PRO A 654 1.47 0.45 23.56
C PRO A 654 1.48 2.00 23.59
N LEU A 655 2.63 2.57 23.23
CA LEU A 655 2.73 4.02 23.03
C LEU A 655 1.97 4.43 21.78
N SER A 656 1.13 5.45 21.91
CA SER A 656 0.33 6.00 20.81
C SER A 656 0.99 7.21 20.14
N ARG A 657 1.63 8.06 20.93
CA ARG A 657 2.26 9.28 20.47
C ARG A 657 3.39 9.74 21.41
N ILE A 658 4.19 10.65 20.89
CA ILE A 658 5.17 11.42 21.65
C ILE A 658 4.99 12.89 21.27
N ASP A 659 4.74 13.74 22.26
CA ASP A 659 4.74 15.18 22.09
C ASP A 659 6.08 15.76 22.50
N VAL A 660 6.56 16.73 21.75
CA VAL A 660 7.86 17.34 21.98
C VAL A 660 7.69 18.86 22.01
N LEU A 661 8.21 19.52 23.03
CA LEU A 661 8.34 20.96 23.08
C LEU A 661 9.79 21.34 22.85
N ILE A 662 10.01 22.24 21.88
CA ILE A 662 11.34 22.73 21.51
C ILE A 662 11.61 24.13 22.04
N GLU A 663 12.90 24.48 22.24
CA GLU A 663 13.32 25.79 22.77
C GLU A 663 12.98 26.94 21.82
N ASP A 664 13.21 26.77 20.53
CA ASP A 664 12.96 27.80 19.50
C ASP A 664 11.79 27.41 18.60
N SER A 665 10.66 28.07 18.80
CA SER A 665 9.46 27.88 17.95
C SER A 665 9.66 28.27 16.48
N GLY A 666 10.71 28.99 16.11
CA GLY A 666 11.05 29.33 14.73
C GLY A 666 11.72 28.17 13.96
N GLU A 667 12.23 27.17 14.66
CA GLU A 667 12.90 26.01 14.07
C GLU A 667 12.03 24.75 13.98
N THR A 668 10.72 24.85 14.26
CA THR A 668 9.79 23.69 14.27
C THR A 668 9.83 22.89 12.97
N ALA A 669 9.84 23.54 11.82
CA ALA A 669 9.84 22.88 10.53
C ALA A 669 11.16 22.11 10.25
N SER A 670 12.30 22.68 10.63
CA SER A 670 13.62 22.03 10.46
C SER A 670 13.75 20.85 11.42
N PHE A 671 13.28 21.00 12.65
CA PHE A 671 13.28 19.94 13.66
C PHE A 671 12.34 18.79 13.31
N ALA A 672 11.13 19.13 12.79
CA ALA A 672 10.19 18.13 12.30
C ALA A 672 10.77 17.32 11.11
N LYS A 673 11.48 18.00 10.21
CA LYS A 673 12.20 17.33 9.10
C LYS A 673 13.28 16.39 9.63
N GLU A 674 14.08 16.83 10.58
CA GLU A 674 15.14 16.03 11.21
C GLU A 674 14.56 14.77 11.85
N LEU A 675 13.54 14.91 12.68
CA LEU A 675 12.89 13.77 13.35
C LEU A 675 12.23 12.79 12.36
N ALA A 676 11.59 13.31 11.30
CA ALA A 676 10.99 12.46 10.29
C ALA A 676 12.04 11.66 9.49
N LEU A 677 13.18 12.24 9.21
CA LEU A 677 14.27 11.57 8.49
C LEU A 677 15.04 10.58 9.38
N ASP A 678 15.40 11.00 10.59
CA ASP A 678 16.21 10.19 11.51
C ASP A 678 15.43 9.03 12.10
N GLN A 679 14.22 9.29 12.59
CA GLN A 679 13.40 8.30 13.29
C GLN A 679 12.37 7.59 12.39
N GLY A 680 12.17 8.09 11.16
CA GLY A 680 11.14 7.57 10.25
C GLY A 680 9.71 7.83 10.71
N LEU A 681 9.51 8.75 11.66
CA LEU A 681 8.21 9.07 12.24
C LEU A 681 7.42 10.06 11.38
N SER A 682 6.10 10.06 11.52
CA SER A 682 5.25 11.14 11.06
C SER A 682 5.23 12.23 12.13
N VAL A 683 5.70 13.42 11.78
CA VAL A 683 5.88 14.56 12.69
C VAL A 683 4.93 15.68 12.29
N TRP A 684 4.01 16.00 13.18
CA TRP A 684 3.07 17.09 13.00
C TRP A 684 3.60 18.34 13.69
N TYR A 685 3.53 19.48 13.02
CA TYR A 685 4.01 20.76 13.55
C TYR A 685 3.17 21.92 13.01
N THR A 686 3.17 23.02 13.72
CA THR A 686 2.46 24.26 13.34
C THR A 686 3.44 25.29 12.82
N ASP A 687 3.15 25.86 11.67
CA ASP A 687 3.87 26.97 11.08
C ASP A 687 2.87 27.99 10.52
N GLU A 688 3.05 29.30 10.82
CA GLU A 688 2.20 30.40 10.35
C GLU A 688 0.69 30.14 10.41
N ASN A 689 0.14 29.60 11.51
CA ASN A 689 -1.27 29.23 11.67
C ASN A 689 -1.76 28.06 10.81
N SER A 690 -0.89 27.27 10.25
CA SER A 690 -1.22 26.05 9.50
C SER A 690 -0.58 24.84 10.15
N LEU A 691 -1.31 23.72 10.13
CA LEU A 691 -0.80 22.44 10.58
C LEU A 691 -0.14 21.71 9.41
N TYR A 692 1.06 21.21 9.62
CA TYR A 692 1.84 20.43 8.65
C TYR A 692 2.18 19.06 9.22
N GLU A 693 2.22 18.06 8.35
CA GLU A 693 2.75 16.72 8.63
C GLU A 693 4.03 16.52 7.81
N ALA A 694 5.15 16.31 8.49
CA ALA A 694 6.43 15.95 7.89
C ALA A 694 6.59 14.41 7.96
N VAL A 695 6.73 13.75 6.83
CA VAL A 695 6.80 12.28 6.77
C VAL A 695 7.61 11.80 5.57
N VAL A 696 8.28 10.65 5.70
CA VAL A 696 8.90 9.94 4.59
C VAL A 696 7.91 8.90 4.07
N THR A 697 7.31 9.18 2.91
CA THR A 697 6.26 8.32 2.34
C THR A 697 6.24 8.37 0.82
N SER A 698 5.43 7.51 0.21
CA SER A 698 5.10 7.60 -1.21
C SER A 698 4.07 8.72 -1.44
N PHE A 699 4.36 9.61 -2.35
CA PHE A 699 3.47 10.70 -2.71
C PHE A 699 3.24 10.78 -4.21
N PHE A 700 2.10 11.33 -4.60
CA PHE A 700 1.87 11.71 -5.99
C PHE A 700 2.45 13.12 -6.19
N GLU A 701 3.43 13.22 -7.08
CA GLU A 701 3.92 14.53 -7.50
C GLU A 701 2.83 15.21 -8.31
N GLU A 702 2.09 16.12 -7.65
CA GLU A 702 0.98 16.87 -8.25
C GLU A 702 1.47 17.90 -9.28
N LYS A 703 1.96 17.45 -10.42
CA LYS A 703 1.96 18.30 -11.61
C LYS A 703 0.69 18.15 -12.46
N GLY A 704 -0.38 17.61 -11.92
CA GLY A 704 -1.34 16.85 -12.68
C GLY A 704 -2.82 17.11 -12.63
N ALA A 705 -3.42 17.87 -11.74
CA ALA A 705 -4.85 18.20 -11.87
C ALA A 705 -5.14 19.03 -13.15
N ILE A 706 -4.16 19.80 -13.60
CA ILE A 706 -4.18 20.55 -14.88
C ILE A 706 -4.28 19.64 -16.11
N ILE A 707 -3.87 18.37 -16.03
CA ILE A 707 -3.86 17.40 -17.15
C ILE A 707 -5.26 16.93 -17.53
N PHE A 708 -6.19 16.85 -16.60
CA PHE A 708 -7.56 16.47 -16.94
C PHE A 708 -8.21 17.49 -17.89
N ILE A 709 -7.79 18.75 -17.85
CA ILE A 709 -8.33 19.80 -18.73
C ILE A 709 -7.98 19.55 -20.21
N PRO A 710 -6.71 19.39 -20.62
CA PRO A 710 -6.36 19.00 -21.99
C PRO A 710 -7.00 17.67 -22.41
N TRP A 711 -7.07 16.70 -21.51
CA TRP A 711 -7.68 15.40 -21.81
C TRP A 711 -9.18 15.53 -22.13
N ILE A 712 -9.93 16.28 -21.33
CA ILE A 712 -11.35 16.55 -21.56
C ILE A 712 -11.51 17.34 -22.89
N ILE A 713 -10.65 18.31 -23.14
CA ILE A 713 -10.67 19.09 -24.38
C ILE A 713 -10.44 18.19 -25.60
N VAL A 714 -9.46 17.30 -25.55
CA VAL A 714 -9.18 16.31 -26.61
C VAL A 714 -10.39 15.40 -26.81
N LEU A 715 -10.94 14.83 -25.74
CA LEU A 715 -12.11 13.97 -25.79
C LEU A 715 -13.31 14.68 -26.42
N LEU A 716 -13.64 15.90 -25.97
CA LEU A 716 -14.75 16.69 -26.49
C LEU A 716 -14.54 17.08 -27.95
N ASN A 717 -13.34 17.47 -28.36
CA ASN A 717 -13.04 17.80 -29.75
C ASN A 717 -13.16 16.57 -30.66
N VAL A 718 -12.68 15.40 -30.24
CA VAL A 718 -12.85 14.16 -31.00
C VAL A 718 -14.34 13.79 -31.10
N LEU A 719 -15.07 13.90 -29.99
CA LEU A 719 -16.52 13.66 -29.94
C LEU A 719 -17.26 14.61 -30.92
N MET A 720 -16.95 15.91 -30.88
CA MET A 720 -17.56 16.91 -31.74
C MET A 720 -17.27 16.65 -33.22
N THR A 721 -16.04 16.26 -33.53
CA THR A 721 -15.61 15.93 -34.90
C THR A 721 -16.36 14.70 -35.41
N MET A 722 -16.56 13.68 -34.55
CA MET A 722 -17.33 12.49 -34.93
C MET A 722 -18.81 12.76 -35.06
N LEU A 723 -19.41 13.55 -34.16
CA LEU A 723 -20.80 13.98 -34.26
C LEU A 723 -21.05 14.74 -35.57
N ASN A 724 -20.20 15.71 -35.85
CA ASN A 724 -20.31 16.50 -37.09
C ASN A 724 -20.19 15.60 -38.33
N SER A 725 -19.28 14.61 -38.29
CA SER A 725 -19.15 13.59 -39.34
C SER A 725 -20.45 12.86 -39.59
N ILE A 726 -21.17 12.45 -38.58
CA ILE A 726 -22.42 11.68 -38.73
C ILE A 726 -23.59 12.55 -39.15
N PHE A 727 -23.67 13.81 -38.72
CA PHE A 727 -24.68 14.73 -39.27
C PHE A 727 -24.60 14.87 -40.78
N GLU A 728 -23.42 14.90 -41.34
CA GLU A 728 -23.22 14.94 -42.79
C GLU A 728 -23.57 13.60 -43.49
N TYR A 729 -23.42 12.46 -42.77
CA TYR A 729 -23.78 11.13 -43.27
C TYR A 729 -25.29 10.84 -43.29
N ARG A 730 -26.13 11.72 -42.73
CA ARG A 730 -27.59 11.51 -42.67
C ARG A 730 -28.22 11.06 -43.97
N LYS A 731 -27.86 11.72 -45.09
CA LYS A 731 -28.38 11.35 -46.42
C LYS A 731 -27.91 9.97 -46.88
N GLU A 732 -26.66 9.59 -46.57
CA GLU A 732 -26.11 8.28 -46.92
C GLU A 732 -26.69 7.16 -46.05
N ILE A 733 -26.87 7.40 -44.75
CA ILE A 733 -27.56 6.47 -43.85
C ILE A 733 -28.98 6.21 -44.37
N SER A 734 -29.70 7.25 -44.77
CA SER A 734 -31.03 7.09 -45.35
C SER A 734 -30.99 6.29 -46.66
N THR A 735 -30.01 6.53 -47.54
CA THR A 735 -29.84 5.78 -48.78
C THR A 735 -29.47 4.32 -48.54
N LEU A 736 -28.54 4.04 -47.65
CA LEU A 736 -28.10 2.68 -47.25
C LEU A 736 -29.25 1.91 -46.59
N SER A 737 -30.05 2.59 -45.81
CA SER A 737 -31.24 2.03 -45.20
C SER A 737 -32.34 1.74 -46.21
N ALA A 738 -32.49 2.61 -47.23
CA ALA A 738 -33.43 2.41 -48.34
C ALA A 738 -33.03 1.23 -49.25
N ILE A 739 -31.74 0.92 -49.39
CA ILE A 739 -31.23 -0.26 -50.12
C ILE A 739 -31.36 -1.56 -49.29
N GLY A 740 -31.85 -1.46 -48.06
CA GLY A 740 -32.10 -2.63 -47.17
C GLY A 740 -30.93 -3.06 -46.26
N LEU A 741 -29.90 -2.23 -46.07
CA LEU A 741 -28.88 -2.53 -45.07
C LEU A 741 -29.48 -2.48 -43.65
N ASN A 742 -29.20 -3.52 -42.88
CA ASN A 742 -29.61 -3.58 -41.48
C ASN A 742 -28.95 -2.44 -40.67
N PRO A 743 -29.64 -1.80 -39.73
CA PRO A 743 -29.05 -0.82 -38.81
C PRO A 743 -27.76 -1.27 -38.17
N SER A 744 -27.64 -2.56 -37.79
CA SER A 744 -26.40 -3.13 -37.24
C SER A 744 -25.22 -3.11 -38.22
N ASP A 745 -25.47 -3.29 -39.50
CA ASP A 745 -24.43 -3.27 -40.55
C ASP A 745 -23.97 -1.82 -40.84
N ILE A 746 -24.91 -0.88 -40.79
CA ILE A 746 -24.60 0.56 -40.87
C ILE A 746 -23.76 0.99 -39.67
N ILE A 747 -24.13 0.53 -38.45
CA ILE A 747 -23.36 0.76 -37.25
C ILE A 747 -21.94 0.21 -37.41
N GLY A 748 -21.81 -1.03 -37.85
CA GLY A 748 -20.51 -1.68 -38.11
C GLY A 748 -19.63 -0.91 -39.07
N LEU A 749 -20.22 -0.31 -40.12
CA LEU A 749 -19.52 0.52 -41.10
C LEU A 749 -18.86 1.74 -40.43
N PHE A 750 -19.59 2.47 -39.62
CA PHE A 750 -19.07 3.68 -38.95
C PHE A 750 -18.07 3.35 -37.85
N ILE A 751 -18.28 2.25 -37.11
CA ILE A 751 -17.30 1.78 -36.14
C ILE A 751 -15.99 1.39 -36.84
N ALA A 752 -16.06 0.74 -37.99
CA ALA A 752 -14.87 0.40 -38.77
C ALA A 752 -14.14 1.66 -39.29
N GLU A 753 -14.87 2.67 -39.77
CA GLU A 753 -14.28 3.96 -40.15
C GLU A 753 -13.60 4.64 -38.96
N ALA A 754 -14.30 4.70 -37.82
CA ALA A 754 -13.79 5.27 -36.59
C ALA A 754 -12.52 4.54 -36.11
N ALA A 755 -12.52 3.20 -36.12
CA ALA A 755 -11.35 2.41 -35.74
C ALA A 755 -10.11 2.69 -36.61
N VAL A 756 -10.30 2.79 -37.94
CA VAL A 756 -9.21 3.15 -38.88
C VAL A 756 -8.65 4.53 -38.56
N ILE A 757 -9.51 5.52 -38.35
CA ILE A 757 -9.12 6.90 -38.02
C ILE A 757 -8.42 6.96 -36.68
N GLY A 758 -8.93 6.24 -35.64
CA GLY A 758 -8.37 6.19 -34.31
C GLY A 758 -6.98 5.55 -34.29
N VAL A 759 -6.80 4.43 -35.00
CA VAL A 759 -5.50 3.73 -35.08
C VAL A 759 -4.47 4.60 -35.85
N LEU A 760 -4.83 5.17 -36.97
CA LEU A 760 -3.91 6.04 -37.74
C LEU A 760 -3.60 7.33 -36.96
N GLY A 761 -4.62 7.96 -36.40
CA GLY A 761 -4.49 9.20 -35.64
C GLY A 761 -3.66 8.97 -34.35
N GLY A 762 -3.91 7.88 -33.64
CA GLY A 762 -3.17 7.50 -32.44
C GLY A 762 -1.70 7.17 -32.72
N GLY A 763 -1.44 6.31 -33.72
CA GLY A 763 -0.08 5.88 -34.05
C GLY A 763 0.82 7.00 -34.53
N VAL A 764 0.35 7.74 -35.53
CA VAL A 764 1.12 8.87 -36.08
C VAL A 764 1.19 10.03 -35.08
N GLY A 765 0.10 10.31 -34.35
CA GLY A 765 0.03 11.37 -33.35
C GLY A 765 0.99 11.11 -32.16
N TYR A 766 1.10 9.86 -31.71
CA TYR A 766 2.06 9.48 -30.67
C TYR A 766 3.52 9.71 -31.10
N ILE A 767 3.90 9.24 -32.30
CA ILE A 767 5.26 9.43 -32.81
C ILE A 767 5.59 10.93 -32.94
N LEU A 768 4.66 11.72 -33.51
CA LEU A 768 4.86 13.17 -33.63
C LEU A 768 4.88 13.86 -32.26
N GLY A 769 4.09 13.38 -31.29
CA GLY A 769 4.11 13.88 -29.91
C GLY A 769 5.46 13.72 -29.24
N ILE A 770 6.07 12.55 -29.34
CA ILE A 770 7.44 12.34 -28.84
C ILE A 770 8.46 13.14 -29.65
N SER A 771 8.29 13.20 -30.99
CA SER A 771 9.21 13.96 -31.86
C SER A 771 9.19 15.44 -31.55
N SER A 772 8.10 16.00 -31.07
CA SER A 772 7.97 17.42 -30.78
C SER A 772 8.98 17.88 -29.71
N TYR A 773 9.34 17.04 -28.74
CA TYR A 773 10.39 17.37 -27.77
C TYR A 773 11.76 17.54 -28.40
N LYS A 774 12.11 16.62 -29.29
CA LYS A 774 13.40 16.70 -29.98
C LYS A 774 13.50 17.95 -30.86
N VAL A 775 12.37 18.36 -31.45
CA VAL A 775 12.29 19.62 -32.22
C VAL A 775 12.38 20.83 -31.27
N MET A 776 11.71 20.82 -30.13
CA MET A 776 11.77 21.90 -29.13
C MET A 776 13.18 22.04 -28.55
N SER A 777 13.85 20.93 -28.26
CA SER A 777 15.25 20.92 -27.80
C SER A 777 16.19 21.52 -28.85
N ILE A 778 16.01 21.21 -30.14
CA ILE A 778 16.82 21.77 -31.24
C ILE A 778 16.57 23.29 -31.37
N LEU A 779 15.33 23.75 -31.13
CA LEU A 779 14.98 25.17 -31.18
C LEU A 779 15.35 25.95 -29.93
N SER A 780 16.03 25.33 -28.96
CA SER A 780 16.41 25.93 -27.66
C SER A 780 15.26 26.59 -26.91
N ILE A 781 14.03 26.07 -27.10
CA ILE A 781 12.86 26.50 -26.35
C ILE A 781 12.92 25.82 -24.99
N ILE A 782 13.22 26.59 -23.95
CA ILE A 782 13.23 26.09 -22.56
C ILE A 782 11.79 25.91 -22.13
N VAL A 783 11.27 24.70 -22.27
CA VAL A 783 9.95 24.32 -21.73
C VAL A 783 10.21 23.21 -20.71
N GLU A 784 9.82 23.46 -19.47
CA GLU A 784 9.85 22.47 -18.37
C GLU A 784 8.85 21.33 -18.57
N VAL A 785 8.81 20.70 -19.71
CA VAL A 785 7.90 19.59 -20.01
C VAL A 785 8.72 18.31 -20.07
N ARG A 786 8.51 17.41 -19.15
CA ARG A 786 9.20 16.11 -19.09
C ARG A 786 8.60 15.11 -20.05
N PRO A 787 9.30 14.64 -21.10
CA PRO A 787 8.80 13.56 -21.92
C PRO A 787 8.80 12.26 -21.10
N LYS A 788 7.62 11.71 -20.85
CA LYS A 788 7.50 10.40 -20.21
C LYS A 788 7.50 9.30 -21.25
N VAL A 789 8.58 8.58 -21.27
CA VAL A 789 8.75 7.34 -22.04
C VAL A 789 8.22 6.15 -21.23
N SER A 790 7.10 6.33 -20.50
CA SER A 790 6.48 5.26 -19.74
C SER A 790 5.59 4.40 -20.64
N ALA A 791 5.71 3.08 -20.52
CA ALA A 791 4.85 2.13 -21.23
C ALA A 791 3.37 2.39 -20.96
N VAL A 792 3.00 2.65 -19.71
CA VAL A 792 1.61 2.91 -19.28
C VAL A 792 1.05 4.14 -19.98
N TRP A 793 1.81 5.24 -20.08
CA TRP A 793 1.37 6.47 -20.72
C TRP A 793 1.32 6.35 -22.25
N SER A 794 2.25 5.60 -22.83
CA SER A 794 2.24 5.28 -24.25
C SER A 794 0.96 4.54 -24.62
N PHE A 795 0.61 3.49 -23.88
CA PHE A 795 -0.63 2.75 -24.06
C PHE A 795 -1.87 3.57 -23.72
N ALA A 796 -1.83 4.36 -22.65
CA ALA A 796 -2.95 5.22 -22.26
C ALA A 796 -3.28 6.23 -23.36
N SER A 797 -2.29 6.90 -23.98
CA SER A 797 -2.51 7.87 -25.06
C SER A 797 -3.11 7.22 -26.31
N LEU A 798 -2.63 6.03 -26.66
CA LEU A 798 -3.17 5.24 -27.76
C LEU A 798 -4.60 4.78 -27.47
N PHE A 799 -4.85 4.26 -26.27
CA PHE A 799 -6.17 3.82 -25.82
C PHE A 799 -7.17 4.97 -25.76
N VAL A 800 -6.78 6.14 -25.25
CA VAL A 800 -7.61 7.34 -25.22
C VAL A 800 -7.98 7.77 -26.62
N SER A 801 -7.03 7.78 -27.56
CA SER A 801 -7.30 8.11 -28.95
C SER A 801 -8.31 7.16 -29.58
N VAL A 802 -8.10 5.86 -29.49
CA VAL A 802 -8.99 4.86 -30.08
C VAL A 802 -10.35 4.85 -29.38
N SER A 803 -10.38 4.90 -28.05
CA SER A 803 -11.63 4.90 -27.28
C SER A 803 -12.45 6.16 -27.49
N ALA A 804 -11.82 7.34 -27.56
CA ALA A 804 -12.51 8.60 -27.83
C ALA A 804 -13.21 8.57 -29.18
N VAL A 805 -12.53 8.04 -30.20
CA VAL A 805 -13.11 7.90 -31.53
C VAL A 805 -14.25 6.88 -31.56
N LEU A 806 -14.10 5.75 -30.88
CA LEU A 806 -15.15 4.73 -30.78
C LEU A 806 -16.36 5.22 -29.98
N VAL A 807 -16.14 5.88 -28.84
CA VAL A 807 -17.22 6.48 -28.03
C VAL A 807 -17.95 7.57 -28.84
N GLY A 808 -17.20 8.42 -29.51
CA GLY A 808 -17.77 9.42 -30.42
C GLY A 808 -18.64 8.79 -31.53
N ALA A 809 -18.18 7.70 -32.12
CA ALA A 809 -18.94 6.94 -33.10
C ALA A 809 -20.20 6.31 -32.50
N LEU A 810 -20.14 5.73 -31.30
CA LEU A 810 -21.27 5.12 -30.59
C LEU A 810 -22.33 6.15 -30.19
N VAL A 811 -21.92 7.29 -29.64
CA VAL A 811 -22.85 8.39 -29.26
C VAL A 811 -23.58 8.93 -30.50
N ALA A 812 -22.83 9.12 -31.57
CA ALA A 812 -23.36 9.60 -32.82
C ALA A 812 -24.31 8.59 -33.49
N LEU A 813 -24.07 7.29 -33.32
CA LEU A 813 -24.96 6.23 -33.78
C LEU A 813 -26.30 6.22 -33.06
N LYS A 814 -26.32 6.52 -31.77
CA LYS A 814 -27.57 6.66 -31.01
C LYS A 814 -28.50 7.72 -31.62
N SER A 815 -27.90 8.79 -32.12
CA SER A 815 -28.63 9.86 -32.85
C SER A 815 -29.06 9.47 -34.29
N SER A 816 -28.38 8.50 -34.93
CA SER A 816 -28.70 8.07 -36.28
C SER A 816 -29.83 7.02 -36.36
N VAL A 817 -30.12 6.32 -35.29
CA VAL A 817 -31.20 5.35 -35.17
C VAL A 817 -32.60 6.03 -35.35
N ASP A 818 -32.69 7.34 -35.04
CA ASP A 818 -33.91 8.12 -35.24
C ASP A 818 -34.16 8.50 -36.72
N ILE A 819 -33.19 8.22 -37.65
CA ILE A 819 -33.25 8.55 -39.07
C ILE A 819 -33.67 7.35 -39.92
N THR A 820 -33.88 6.19 -39.34
CA THR A 820 -34.32 4.98 -40.00
C THR A 820 -35.72 5.19 -40.60
N PRO A 821 -36.00 4.70 -41.85
CA PRO A 821 -37.34 4.78 -42.47
C PRO A 821 -38.38 4.24 -41.53
N SER A 822 -39.60 4.80 -41.60
CA SER A 822 -40.71 4.44 -40.68
C SER A 822 -41.03 2.95 -40.70
N THR A 823 -40.76 2.23 -41.78
CA THR A 823 -40.90 0.78 -41.93
C THR A 823 -39.92 -0.03 -41.08
N LEU A 824 -38.77 0.56 -40.67
CA LEU A 824 -37.75 -0.08 -39.83
C LEU A 824 -37.65 0.52 -38.42
N ARG A 825 -38.48 1.52 -38.10
CA ARG A 825 -38.60 2.01 -36.74
C ARG A 825 -38.94 0.85 -35.84
N ARG A 826 -38.11 0.57 -34.88
CA ARG A 826 -38.48 -0.29 -33.74
C ARG A 826 -39.76 0.29 -33.16
N TRP A 827 -40.80 -0.52 -33.06
CA TRP A 827 -42.01 -0.15 -32.35
C TRP A 827 -41.59 0.30 -30.95
N ARG A 828 -41.61 1.60 -30.70
CA ARG A 828 -41.37 2.09 -29.34
C ARG A 828 -42.64 1.75 -28.58
N LEU A 829 -42.47 1.05 -27.47
CA LEU A 829 -43.51 1.03 -26.50
C LEU A 829 -43.80 2.47 -26.11
N GLY A 830 -45.05 2.93 -26.31
CA GLY A 830 -45.48 4.23 -25.83
C GLY A 830 -45.28 4.39 -24.34
N SER A 831 -45.51 5.56 -23.80
CA SER A 831 -45.48 5.76 -22.33
C SER A 831 -46.24 4.67 -21.64
N THR A 832 -45.68 4.08 -20.57
CA THR A 832 -46.38 3.11 -19.73
C THR A 832 -47.78 3.63 -19.38
N PRO A 833 -48.90 2.90 -19.74
CA PRO A 833 -50.23 3.35 -19.40
C PRO A 833 -50.38 3.42 -17.88
N GLN A 834 -51.29 4.27 -17.40
CA GLN A 834 -51.64 4.30 -15.98
C GLN A 834 -52.20 2.94 -15.57
N MET A 835 -52.04 2.57 -14.30
CA MET A 835 -52.35 1.25 -13.75
C MET A 835 -53.82 0.89 -14.02
N GLY A 836 -54.09 -0.02 -14.98
CA GLY A 836 -55.39 -0.47 -15.39
C GLY A 836 -55.77 -0.20 -16.85
N ASP A 837 -55.08 0.69 -17.55
CA ASP A 837 -55.33 1.02 -18.94
C ASP A 837 -54.67 0.01 -19.90
N PRO A 838 -55.31 -0.32 -21.04
CA PRO A 838 -54.70 -1.21 -22.01
C PRO A 838 -53.52 -0.50 -22.73
N TRP A 839 -52.53 -1.27 -23.10
CA TRP A 839 -51.47 -0.84 -23.99
C TRP A 839 -52.00 -0.76 -25.43
N VAL A 840 -51.81 0.37 -26.11
CA VAL A 840 -52.20 0.55 -27.49
C VAL A 840 -50.97 0.85 -28.32
N PHE A 841 -50.75 0.05 -29.37
CA PHE A 841 -49.62 0.21 -30.29
C PHE A 841 -50.14 0.42 -31.69
N ASP A 842 -49.75 1.51 -32.30
CA ASP A 842 -49.92 1.72 -33.74
C ASP A 842 -48.95 0.84 -34.51
N VAL A 843 -49.48 0.03 -35.41
CA VAL A 843 -48.67 -0.78 -36.35
C VAL A 843 -48.48 0.02 -37.60
N PRO A 844 -47.27 0.48 -37.95
CA PRO A 844 -46.99 1.31 -39.11
C PRO A 844 -47.04 0.46 -40.39
N PHE A 845 -48.17 -0.16 -40.65
CA PHE A 845 -48.39 -1.02 -41.81
C PHE A 845 -49.84 -0.79 -42.28
N ARG A 846 -50.01 -0.67 -43.60
CA ARG A 846 -51.31 -0.47 -44.20
C ARG A 846 -51.58 -1.56 -45.23
N VAL A 847 -52.82 -2.10 -45.21
CA VAL A 847 -53.23 -3.20 -46.09
C VAL A 847 -54.53 -2.83 -46.80
N ARG A 848 -54.66 -3.22 -48.05
CA ARG A 848 -55.89 -3.06 -48.83
C ARG A 848 -56.95 -4.03 -48.35
N GLU A 849 -58.20 -3.73 -48.57
CA GLU A 849 -59.36 -4.54 -48.13
C GLU A 849 -59.30 -5.98 -48.63
N GLU A 850 -58.81 -6.23 -49.84
CA GLU A 850 -58.68 -7.56 -50.44
C GLU A 850 -57.67 -8.44 -49.74
N GLU A 851 -56.64 -7.85 -49.14
CA GLU A 851 -55.53 -8.54 -48.49
C GLU A 851 -55.75 -8.73 -46.97
N LEU A 852 -56.70 -8.00 -46.40
CA LEU A 852 -56.94 -7.99 -44.93
C LEU A 852 -57.32 -9.37 -44.39
N SER A 853 -58.19 -10.09 -45.08
CA SER A 853 -58.62 -11.43 -44.69
C SER A 853 -57.46 -12.43 -44.70
N SER A 854 -56.56 -12.33 -45.74
CA SER A 854 -55.37 -13.16 -45.86
C SER A 854 -54.36 -12.88 -44.72
N LEU A 855 -54.17 -11.60 -44.37
CA LEU A 855 -53.32 -11.22 -43.24
C LEU A 855 -53.82 -11.79 -41.90
N PHE A 856 -55.10 -11.58 -41.63
CA PHE A 856 -55.73 -12.07 -40.37
C PHE A 856 -55.68 -13.59 -40.29
N GLU A 857 -55.92 -14.29 -41.39
CA GLU A 857 -55.87 -15.76 -41.43
C GLU A 857 -54.43 -16.25 -41.24
N TYR A 858 -53.46 -15.59 -41.81
CA TYR A 858 -52.03 -15.89 -41.64
C TYR A 858 -51.60 -15.73 -40.17
N VAL A 859 -51.91 -14.58 -39.58
CA VAL A 859 -51.57 -14.25 -38.20
C VAL A 859 -52.25 -15.27 -37.26
N ALA A 860 -53.54 -15.55 -37.45
CA ALA A 860 -54.28 -16.55 -36.70
C ALA A 860 -53.70 -17.96 -36.85
N ALA A 861 -53.33 -18.38 -38.06
CA ALA A 861 -52.72 -19.68 -38.32
C ALA A 861 -51.37 -19.80 -37.64
N ARG A 862 -50.59 -18.71 -37.61
CA ARG A 862 -49.29 -18.67 -36.92
C ARG A 862 -49.43 -18.77 -35.42
N PHE A 863 -50.40 -18.09 -34.83
CA PHE A 863 -50.72 -18.24 -33.44
C PHE A 863 -51.17 -19.68 -33.10
N ARG A 864 -52.01 -20.29 -33.93
CA ARG A 864 -52.46 -21.69 -33.77
C ARG A 864 -51.29 -22.66 -33.84
N ARG A 865 -50.31 -22.48 -34.73
CA ARG A 865 -49.14 -23.33 -34.82
C ARG A 865 -48.23 -23.16 -33.62
N HIS A 866 -48.10 -21.94 -33.13
CA HIS A 866 -47.27 -21.65 -31.93
C HIS A 866 -47.88 -22.24 -30.66
N LEU A 867 -49.19 -22.22 -30.53
CA LEU A 867 -49.98 -22.85 -29.47
C LEU A 867 -49.93 -24.38 -29.55
N ALA A 868 -49.97 -24.97 -30.77
CA ALA A 868 -49.92 -26.42 -30.97
C ALA A 868 -48.52 -27.03 -30.62
N VAL A 869 -47.46 -26.32 -30.81
CA VAL A 869 -46.09 -26.76 -30.47
C VAL A 869 -45.86 -26.74 -28.96
N ARG A 870 -46.58 -25.95 -28.23
CA ARG A 870 -46.54 -25.86 -26.75
C ARG A 870 -47.70 -26.52 -26.05
N SER A 871 -48.05 -27.75 -26.41
CA SER A 871 -49.19 -28.50 -25.86
C SER A 871 -49.40 -28.31 -24.34
N ILE A 872 -50.27 -27.37 -23.93
CA ILE A 872 -50.84 -27.29 -22.59
C ILE A 872 -52.17 -26.52 -22.69
N ASP A 873 -53.29 -27.22 -22.34
CA ASP A 873 -54.65 -26.79 -22.08
C ASP A 873 -55.51 -26.22 -23.22
N GLU A 874 -56.49 -27.01 -23.59
CA GLU A 874 -57.60 -26.72 -24.53
C GLU A 874 -58.48 -25.49 -24.18
N LYS A 875 -58.25 -24.85 -23.01
CA LYS A 875 -59.09 -23.71 -22.56
C LYS A 875 -58.58 -22.32 -22.91
N SER A 876 -57.32 -22.18 -23.37
CA SER A 876 -56.69 -20.85 -23.59
C SER A 876 -56.57 -20.40 -25.05
N GLY A 877 -57.14 -21.07 -26.01
CA GLY A 877 -56.92 -20.86 -27.42
C GLY A 877 -58.09 -20.28 -28.23
N LYS A 878 -58.98 -19.48 -27.68
CA LYS A 878 -60.06 -18.88 -28.48
C LYS A 878 -59.51 -17.73 -29.30
N ILE A 879 -59.40 -17.91 -30.61
CA ILE A 879 -59.20 -16.88 -31.64
C ILE A 879 -60.58 -16.61 -32.22
N GLN A 880 -61.05 -15.39 -32.06
CA GLN A 880 -62.37 -14.96 -32.58
C GLN A 880 -62.21 -13.78 -33.54
N PHE A 881 -62.84 -13.85 -34.69
CA PHE A 881 -62.99 -12.73 -35.58
C PHE A 881 -64.30 -12.04 -35.22
N LEU A 882 -64.21 -10.73 -34.93
CA LEU A 882 -65.34 -9.87 -34.65
C LEU A 882 -65.35 -8.72 -35.64
N GLU A 883 -66.49 -8.49 -36.24
CA GLU A 883 -66.73 -7.32 -37.08
C GLU A 883 -67.60 -6.37 -36.24
N GLU A 884 -67.04 -5.19 -35.91
CA GLU A 884 -67.78 -4.16 -35.18
C GLU A 884 -68.04 -2.98 -36.13
N ASP A 885 -69.27 -2.76 -36.49
CA ASP A 885 -69.69 -1.57 -37.20
C ASP A 885 -69.86 -0.41 -36.22
N ARG A 886 -68.95 0.60 -36.30
CA ARG A 886 -69.06 1.85 -35.55
C ARG A 886 -69.45 3.01 -36.46
N PRO A 887 -70.06 4.09 -35.89
CA PRO A 887 -70.44 5.27 -36.69
C PRO A 887 -69.27 5.98 -37.39
N GLU A 888 -68.01 5.70 -37.00
CA GLU A 888 -66.76 6.31 -37.52
C GLU A 888 -66.02 5.41 -38.54
N GLY A 889 -66.70 4.41 -39.16
CA GLY A 889 -66.11 3.48 -40.13
C GLY A 889 -66.05 2.03 -39.70
N SER A 890 -66.00 1.07 -40.62
CA SER A 890 -65.96 -0.36 -40.27
C SER A 890 -64.63 -0.75 -39.69
N THR A 891 -64.63 -1.29 -38.45
CA THR A 891 -63.46 -1.81 -37.80
C THR A 891 -63.55 -3.34 -37.76
N ARG A 892 -62.47 -4.01 -38.25
CA ARG A 892 -62.36 -5.48 -38.10
C ARG A 892 -61.39 -5.80 -36.98
N VAL A 893 -61.73 -6.71 -36.07
CA VAL A 893 -60.97 -7.02 -34.87
C VAL A 893 -60.61 -8.51 -34.84
N LEU A 894 -59.37 -8.82 -34.69
CA LEU A 894 -58.91 -10.18 -34.39
C LEU A 894 -58.58 -10.28 -32.86
N ASP A 895 -59.49 -10.96 -32.11
CA ASP A 895 -59.30 -11.20 -30.70
C ASP A 895 -58.61 -12.53 -30.47
N PHE A 896 -57.58 -12.56 -29.62
CA PHE A 896 -56.93 -13.78 -29.24
C PHE A 896 -56.41 -13.73 -27.81
N HIS A 897 -56.33 -14.89 -27.19
CA HIS A 897 -55.77 -15.04 -25.87
C HIS A 897 -54.43 -15.74 -25.97
N TYR A 898 -53.39 -15.15 -25.43
CA TYR A 898 -52.05 -15.66 -25.48
C TYR A 898 -51.47 -15.91 -24.10
N LEU A 899 -50.81 -17.07 -23.91
CA LEU A 899 -50.15 -17.48 -22.67
C LEU A 899 -48.66 -17.54 -22.91
N LEU A 900 -47.94 -16.75 -22.16
CA LEU A 900 -46.50 -16.67 -22.29
C LEU A 900 -45.81 -17.57 -21.29
N GLY A 901 -44.96 -18.49 -21.81
CA GLY A 901 -44.00 -19.22 -21.03
C GLY A 901 -44.51 -20.18 -19.96
N ASN A 902 -43.59 -20.92 -19.36
CA ASN A 902 -43.82 -21.94 -18.31
C ASN A 902 -44.15 -21.35 -16.91
N ARG A 903 -44.72 -20.17 -16.83
CA ARG A 903 -45.14 -19.56 -15.54
C ARG A 903 -46.57 -19.93 -15.21
N TRP A 904 -46.74 -20.92 -14.36
CA TRP A 904 -48.03 -21.53 -13.94
C TRP A 904 -49.01 -20.59 -13.24
N ASN A 905 -48.61 -19.32 -12.97
CA ASN A 905 -49.45 -18.38 -12.19
C ASN A 905 -49.99 -17.18 -12.97
N VAL A 906 -49.80 -17.09 -14.29
CA VAL A 906 -50.30 -15.95 -15.07
C VAL A 906 -51.42 -16.46 -15.98
N GLY A 907 -52.65 -16.01 -15.77
CA GLY A 907 -53.79 -16.34 -16.62
C GLY A 907 -53.58 -15.82 -18.06
N SER A 908 -54.30 -16.43 -19.04
CA SER A 908 -54.24 -15.97 -20.43
C SER A 908 -54.64 -14.50 -20.55
N LEU A 909 -53.81 -13.72 -21.23
CA LEU A 909 -54.01 -12.29 -21.41
C LEU A 909 -54.73 -12.01 -22.74
N PRO A 910 -55.80 -11.14 -22.76
CA PRO A 910 -56.45 -10.76 -23.97
C PRO A 910 -55.64 -9.79 -24.81
N PHE A 911 -55.49 -10.09 -26.11
CA PHE A 911 -54.87 -9.26 -27.11
C PHE A 911 -55.83 -9.02 -28.24
N ARG A 912 -55.89 -7.79 -28.77
CA ARG A 912 -56.70 -7.37 -29.89
C ARG A 912 -55.84 -6.75 -31.00
N LEU A 913 -55.93 -7.25 -32.21
CA LEU A 913 -55.43 -6.59 -33.40
C LEU A 913 -56.62 -5.92 -34.06
N VAL A 914 -56.68 -4.60 -34.04
CA VAL A 914 -57.79 -3.80 -34.54
C VAL A 914 -57.38 -3.18 -35.89
N ALA A 915 -58.08 -3.51 -36.95
CA ALA A 915 -57.93 -2.87 -38.25
C ALA A 915 -59.01 -1.78 -38.41
N LYS A 916 -58.55 -0.53 -38.64
CA LYS A 916 -59.41 0.64 -38.88
C LYS A 916 -59.33 1.04 -40.31
N LYS A 917 -60.45 1.22 -41.00
CA LYS A 917 -60.50 1.68 -42.38
C LYS A 917 -60.20 3.19 -42.44
N ASP A 918 -59.21 3.58 -43.22
CA ASP A 918 -58.95 4.97 -43.55
C ASP A 918 -59.74 5.32 -44.84
N GLU A 919 -60.80 6.09 -44.66
CA GLU A 919 -61.72 6.44 -45.78
C GLU A 919 -61.03 7.27 -46.90
N ALA A 920 -59.87 7.89 -46.61
CA ALA A 920 -59.13 8.69 -47.58
C ALA A 920 -58.24 7.88 -48.52
N GLU A 921 -57.77 6.67 -48.13
CA GLU A 921 -56.79 5.91 -48.87
C GLU A 921 -57.23 4.49 -49.27
N ASP A 922 -58.46 4.08 -48.93
CA ASP A 922 -59.01 2.71 -49.10
C ASP A 922 -58.09 1.60 -48.55
N ALA A 923 -57.46 1.89 -47.46
CA ALA A 923 -56.51 1.02 -46.75
C ALA A 923 -56.85 0.92 -45.26
N TYR A 924 -56.51 -0.20 -44.64
CA TYR A 924 -56.67 -0.41 -43.22
C TYR A 924 -55.35 -0.12 -42.47
N SER A 925 -55.46 0.66 -41.41
CA SER A 925 -54.37 0.84 -40.40
C SER A 925 -54.63 -0.11 -39.22
N PHE A 926 -53.57 -0.49 -38.47
CA PHE A 926 -53.66 -1.48 -37.42
C PHE A 926 -53.19 -0.95 -36.09
N ASP A 927 -54.02 -1.23 -35.06
CA ASP A 927 -53.65 -1.03 -33.67
C ASP A 927 -53.61 -2.38 -32.91
N VAL A 928 -52.58 -2.60 -32.12
CA VAL A 928 -52.53 -3.72 -31.21
C VAL A 928 -52.87 -3.23 -29.81
N VAL A 929 -53.97 -3.73 -29.27
CA VAL A 929 -54.47 -3.43 -27.92
C VAL A 929 -54.23 -4.61 -27.02
N CYS A 930 -53.53 -4.44 -25.96
CA CYS A 930 -53.24 -5.54 -25.00
C CYS A 930 -53.23 -5.10 -23.55
N LYS A 931 -53.49 -6.04 -22.65
CA LYS A 931 -53.37 -5.87 -21.20
C LYS A 931 -52.34 -6.85 -20.69
N GLY A 932 -51.37 -6.36 -19.89
CA GLY A 932 -50.36 -7.23 -19.34
C GLY A 932 -49.13 -6.47 -18.80
N THR A 933 -48.12 -7.20 -18.30
CA THR A 933 -46.86 -6.62 -17.86
C THR A 933 -46.01 -6.19 -19.08
N GLU A 934 -45.11 -5.25 -18.90
CA GLU A 934 -44.27 -4.72 -20.01
C GLU A 934 -43.51 -5.84 -20.74
N GLU A 935 -43.05 -6.86 -20.03
CA GLU A 935 -42.30 -7.99 -20.59
C GLU A 935 -43.19 -8.85 -21.51
N THR A 936 -44.43 -9.19 -21.04
CA THR A 936 -45.40 -9.99 -21.82
C THR A 936 -45.90 -9.25 -23.04
N VAL A 937 -46.17 -7.97 -22.91
CA VAL A 937 -46.57 -7.08 -23.99
C VAL A 937 -45.51 -6.98 -25.05
N ARG A 938 -44.27 -6.76 -24.67
CA ARG A 938 -43.11 -6.64 -25.54
C ARG A 938 -42.88 -7.90 -26.37
N GLU A 939 -43.01 -9.07 -25.78
CA GLU A 939 -42.80 -10.36 -26.46
C GLU A 939 -43.94 -10.64 -27.47
N THR A 940 -45.19 -10.40 -27.08
CA THR A 940 -46.32 -10.60 -27.97
C THR A 940 -46.34 -9.61 -29.16
N VAL A 941 -46.05 -8.35 -28.92
CA VAL A 941 -45.93 -7.33 -30.00
C VAL A 941 -44.78 -7.69 -30.93
N SER A 942 -43.64 -8.20 -30.41
CA SER A 942 -42.55 -8.70 -31.25
C SER A 942 -42.98 -9.89 -32.11
N PHE A 943 -43.76 -10.81 -31.60
CA PHE A 943 -44.31 -11.96 -32.34
C PHE A 943 -45.29 -11.54 -33.44
N ILE A 944 -46.22 -10.64 -33.13
CA ILE A 944 -47.16 -10.09 -34.12
C ILE A 944 -46.38 -9.38 -35.25
N ARG A 945 -45.41 -8.57 -34.89
CA ARG A 945 -44.54 -7.88 -35.85
C ARG A 945 -43.81 -8.85 -36.79
N MET A 946 -43.17 -9.89 -36.23
CA MET A 946 -42.52 -10.92 -37.03
C MET A 946 -43.50 -11.61 -37.98
N SER A 947 -44.71 -11.91 -37.51
CA SER A 947 -45.75 -12.55 -38.31
C SER A 947 -46.22 -11.69 -39.46
N ILE A 948 -46.39 -10.38 -39.27
CA ILE A 948 -46.75 -9.43 -40.30
C ILE A 948 -45.65 -9.26 -41.34
N ILE A 949 -44.38 -9.15 -40.93
CA ILE A 949 -43.24 -9.03 -41.83
C ILE A 949 -43.06 -10.29 -42.67
N GLU A 950 -43.26 -11.48 -42.08
CA GLU A 950 -43.12 -12.73 -42.80
C GLU A 950 -44.29 -12.94 -43.77
N TRP A 951 -45.53 -12.53 -43.44
CA TRP A 951 -46.63 -12.52 -44.34
C TRP A 951 -46.36 -11.61 -45.58
N SER A 952 -45.92 -10.37 -45.32
CA SER A 952 -45.58 -9.42 -46.40
C SER A 952 -44.45 -9.94 -47.32
N SER A 953 -43.41 -10.58 -46.71
CA SER A 953 -42.32 -11.15 -47.53
C SER A 953 -42.72 -12.38 -48.35
N ASN A 954 -43.83 -13.06 -47.99
CA ASN A 954 -44.38 -14.20 -48.73
C ASN A 954 -45.31 -13.75 -49.87
N GLN A 955 -46.00 -12.61 -49.75
CA GLN A 955 -46.78 -12.03 -50.85
C GLN A 955 -45.91 -11.51 -52.01
N ASP A 956 -44.73 -10.94 -51.72
CA ASP A 956 -43.77 -10.55 -52.77
C ASP A 956 -43.15 -11.71 -53.57
N ARG A 957 -43.42 -12.98 -53.13
CA ARG A 957 -42.93 -14.19 -53.80
C ARG A 957 -44.01 -14.96 -54.59
N THR A 958 -45.28 -14.60 -54.47
CA THR A 958 -46.39 -15.11 -55.26
C THR A 958 -46.87 -14.06 -56.24
#